data_a2bab370ad4443fbf0c9366c82c1eea2
#
_entry.id   a2bab370ad4443fbf0c9366c82c1eea2
#
_cell.length_a   1.000
_cell.length_b   1.000
_cell.length_c   1.000
_cell.angle_alpha   90.00
_cell.angle_beta   90.00
_cell.angle_gamma   90.00
#
_symmetry.space_group_name_H-M   'P 1'
#
loop_
_entity.id
_entity.type
_entity.pdbx_description
1 polymer ?
#
loop_
_entity_poly.entity_id
_entity_poly.type
_entity_poly.pdbx_seq_one_letter_code
_entity_poly.pdbx_strand_id
1 'polypeptide(L)'
;MKKPFPPAAGDLAPRNANRRDFLRKSAGAMGALSAAAMLPASIQRALAIPAAVETGTIQDVKHVVILMQENRAFNHYFGAMRGVRGFGDRFPIPLASGKSVWFQSDGTKEVPPYHLDRESMNAIFVPGTPHSFSDSQAAWNQGKFGFWPKYKNVHSMGYYRRNDIPFQYALAEAFTICDGYHCSITTGTDPNRIVFWSGSNFNPELGRQGINCTDADSEPNNLRCWITGALPEPGYTYQGSSFKWPTLPDLLEQAGVSWRFYQDPNNNWTGAMHGGLAFESFRTAEPGSPLYEKGMKHYSLEDLTDDVRNNTLPQVSWVLPWPAVSEHPSGGGSTSQGADYISRVLDALTANPEVWSKTVFFITFDENDGLFDHLPPPAVPSYDADGKLMGKSTVPLDGEYFSDPGRRYLKEDDTISGTTRPWGLGPRVPMYVISPWSRGGWVSSEVFDHTSVGRFLEKRFGITVDSISPWHRAVCGDLTSAFDFASPNDPSFPVLPDNGDYAAQEAQQRTLPRADPPATPQALFQETGTRPSRALPYELHVSARVGEDGRVTLLFSNTGTVGAVFHVYDKKHLDLIPRRYTVEPGKLLEDDWDAPADGGDYDLWVYSTNGFVRTFSGNGATGAKVEAQVCYDVQNGAVYAKVANAGSAPASVTLQANAYRGDGPWQLDVPAGGVAEQHWTLADSGNWYDFTLVADGVERRFAGRLETGKHGISDPAMATTL
;
A
#
# COMPACT_ATOMS: atom_id res chain seq x y z
N MET A 1 -53.51 22.03 54.63
CA MET A 1 -54.64 21.29 54.03
C MET A 1 -54.12 20.30 53.01
N LYS A 2 -54.59 19.10 53.12
CA LYS A 2 -54.24 17.83 52.53
C LYS A 2 -53.71 17.81 51.10
N LYS A 3 -52.58 17.17 50.90
CA LYS A 3 -52.15 16.57 49.61
C LYS A 3 -52.99 15.34 49.31
N PRO A 4 -53.31 15.01 48.03
CA PRO A 4 -53.73 13.68 47.66
C PRO A 4 -52.57 12.87 47.12
N PHE A 5 -52.60 11.54 47.39
CA PHE A 5 -51.69 10.49 47.01
C PHE A 5 -51.84 10.09 45.52
N PRO A 6 -50.82 9.51 44.88
CA PRO A 6 -50.92 9.00 43.49
C PRO A 6 -51.60 7.64 43.45
N PRO A 7 -52.21 7.26 42.33
CA PRO A 7 -52.85 5.96 42.13
C PRO A 7 -51.82 4.84 41.81
N ALA A 8 -52.25 3.62 42.12
CA ALA A 8 -51.53 2.38 42.15
C ALA A 8 -51.02 1.89 40.75
N ALA A 9 -49.99 1.08 40.81
CA ALA A 9 -49.39 0.35 39.69
C ALA A 9 -50.38 -0.52 38.95
N GLY A 10 -50.53 -0.32 37.64
CA GLY A 10 -51.19 -1.19 36.73
C GLY A 10 -50.23 -2.10 36.03
N ASP A 11 -50.63 -3.35 35.87
CA ASP A 11 -49.94 -4.49 35.28
C ASP A 11 -49.13 -4.22 34.03
N LEU A 12 -47.82 -4.52 34.06
CA LEU A 12 -46.97 -4.66 32.92
C LEU A 12 -47.10 -6.07 32.34
N ALA A 13 -48.05 -6.27 31.45
CA ALA A 13 -48.05 -7.44 30.57
C ALA A 13 -46.82 -7.38 29.61
N PRO A 14 -46.11 -8.49 29.37
CA PRO A 14 -44.95 -8.48 28.46
C PRO A 14 -45.41 -8.19 27.05
N ARG A 15 -44.91 -7.10 26.45
CA ARG A 15 -45.07 -6.80 25.02
C ARG A 15 -44.45 -7.94 24.23
N ASN A 16 -45.27 -8.70 23.54
CA ASN A 16 -44.85 -9.69 22.56
C ASN A 16 -43.83 -9.09 21.61
N ALA A 17 -42.55 -9.49 21.72
CA ALA A 17 -41.54 -9.21 20.74
C ALA A 17 -42.04 -9.66 19.38
N ASN A 18 -42.07 -8.77 18.42
CA ASN A 18 -42.66 -8.98 17.11
C ASN A 18 -41.99 -10.21 16.46
N ARG A 19 -42.75 -11.26 16.21
CA ARG A 19 -42.31 -12.52 15.58
C ARG A 19 -41.52 -12.26 14.26
N ARG A 20 -41.78 -11.11 13.64
CA ARG A 20 -41.08 -10.62 12.45
C ARG A 20 -39.65 -10.14 12.74
N ASP A 21 -39.38 -9.50 13.88
CA ASP A 21 -38.06 -9.05 14.29
C ASP A 21 -37.19 -10.20 14.79
N PHE A 22 -37.81 -11.19 15.44
CA PHE A 22 -37.14 -12.44 15.81
C PHE A 22 -36.74 -13.23 14.56
N LEU A 23 -37.63 -13.35 13.57
CA LEU A 23 -37.34 -14.03 12.30
C LEU A 23 -36.31 -13.31 11.45
N ARG A 24 -36.28 -11.97 11.46
CA ARG A 24 -35.26 -11.20 10.78
C ARG A 24 -33.88 -11.34 11.44
N LYS A 25 -33.80 -11.32 12.77
CA LYS A 25 -32.57 -11.57 13.52
C LYS A 25 -32.12 -13.02 13.40
N SER A 26 -33.02 -14.00 13.38
CA SER A 26 -32.69 -15.41 13.18
C SER A 26 -32.25 -15.71 11.75
N ALA A 27 -32.85 -15.06 10.74
CA ALA A 27 -32.42 -15.18 9.34
C ALA A 27 -31.06 -14.54 9.09
N GLY A 28 -30.77 -13.40 9.73
CA GLY A 28 -29.46 -12.77 9.69
C GLY A 28 -28.38 -13.63 10.34
N ALA A 29 -28.67 -14.23 11.50
CA ALA A 29 -27.73 -15.12 12.21
C ALA A 29 -27.50 -16.44 11.45
N MET A 30 -28.55 -17.03 10.83
CA MET A 30 -28.40 -18.21 9.99
C MET A 30 -27.67 -17.91 8.68
N GLY A 31 -27.87 -16.73 8.09
CA GLY A 31 -27.12 -16.27 6.93
C GLY A 31 -25.63 -16.07 7.22
N ALA A 32 -25.29 -15.47 8.36
CA ALA A 32 -23.90 -15.29 8.79
C ALA A 32 -23.22 -16.65 9.11
N LEU A 33 -23.93 -17.58 9.76
CA LEU A 33 -23.41 -18.91 10.04
C LEU A 33 -23.19 -19.75 8.77
N SER A 34 -24.09 -19.65 7.77
CA SER A 34 -23.92 -20.35 6.50
C SER A 34 -22.79 -19.76 5.66
N ALA A 35 -22.61 -18.43 5.67
CA ALA A 35 -21.48 -17.77 4.99
C ALA A 35 -20.14 -18.12 5.63
N ALA A 36 -20.06 -18.12 6.97
CA ALA A 36 -18.85 -18.53 7.69
C ALA A 36 -18.46 -19.98 7.42
N ALA A 37 -19.43 -20.87 7.23
CA ALA A 37 -19.18 -22.30 6.94
C ALA A 37 -18.56 -22.56 5.55
N MET A 38 -18.56 -21.56 4.65
CA MET A 38 -17.92 -21.63 3.33
C MET A 38 -16.47 -21.14 3.33
N LEU A 39 -16.00 -20.53 4.41
CA LEU A 39 -14.61 -20.07 4.52
C LEU A 39 -13.67 -21.23 4.88
N PRO A 40 -12.38 -21.15 4.53
CA PRO A 40 -11.36 -22.06 5.04
C PRO A 40 -11.39 -22.17 6.57
N ALA A 41 -11.19 -23.38 7.09
CA ALA A 41 -11.37 -23.66 8.52
C ALA A 41 -10.50 -22.79 9.44
N SER A 42 -9.29 -22.48 9.01
CA SER A 42 -8.37 -21.57 9.74
C SER A 42 -8.93 -20.15 9.86
N ILE A 43 -9.52 -19.64 8.79
CA ILE A 43 -10.15 -18.31 8.76
C ILE A 43 -11.42 -18.32 9.62
N GLN A 44 -12.23 -19.36 9.52
CA GLN A 44 -13.45 -19.51 10.34
C GLN A 44 -13.12 -19.44 11.85
N ARG A 45 -12.08 -20.15 12.29
CA ARG A 45 -11.65 -20.12 13.69
C ARG A 45 -11.17 -18.71 14.09
N ALA A 46 -10.36 -18.06 13.28
CA ALA A 46 -9.87 -16.72 13.55
C ALA A 46 -11.01 -15.70 13.68
N LEU A 47 -12.04 -15.81 12.84
CA LEU A 47 -13.22 -14.94 12.89
C LEU A 47 -14.14 -15.23 14.08
N ALA A 48 -14.20 -16.47 14.57
CA ALA A 48 -15.07 -16.86 15.66
C ALA A 48 -14.62 -16.32 17.04
N ILE A 49 -13.34 -15.97 17.19
CA ILE A 49 -12.78 -15.50 18.45
C ILE A 49 -12.85 -13.98 18.52
N PRO A 50 -13.58 -13.39 19.48
CA PRO A 50 -13.69 -11.94 19.61
C PRO A 50 -12.38 -11.32 20.11
N ALA A 51 -12.20 -10.03 19.85
CA ALA A 51 -11.11 -9.24 20.42
C ALA A 51 -11.27 -9.06 21.93
N ALA A 52 -10.15 -9.11 22.64
CA ALA A 52 -10.10 -8.71 24.06
C ALA A 52 -9.98 -7.18 24.11
N VAL A 53 -11.08 -6.49 24.38
CA VAL A 53 -11.11 -5.01 24.49
C VAL A 53 -11.08 -4.63 25.97
N GLU A 54 -9.93 -4.14 26.42
CA GLU A 54 -9.72 -3.64 27.80
C GLU A 54 -9.63 -2.11 27.81
N THR A 55 -8.84 -1.54 26.90
CA THR A 55 -8.59 -0.09 26.80
C THR A 55 -9.23 0.53 25.55
N GLY A 56 -9.58 -0.29 24.55
CA GLY A 56 -10.04 0.17 23.24
C GLY A 56 -8.92 0.83 22.41
N THR A 57 -7.67 0.52 22.70
CA THR A 57 -6.49 1.09 22.04
C THR A 57 -5.49 0.00 21.65
N ILE A 58 -4.43 0.37 20.95
CA ILE A 58 -3.31 -0.54 20.60
C ILE A 58 -2.71 -1.24 21.84
N GLN A 59 -2.92 -0.73 23.06
CA GLN A 59 -2.41 -1.33 24.30
C GLN A 59 -3.07 -2.69 24.62
N ASP A 60 -4.20 -3.00 24.00
CA ASP A 60 -4.86 -4.30 24.13
C ASP A 60 -4.13 -5.41 23.37
N VAL A 61 -3.30 -5.06 22.38
CA VAL A 61 -2.46 -6.00 21.64
C VAL A 61 -1.34 -6.51 22.55
N LYS A 62 -1.30 -7.82 22.82
CA LYS A 62 -0.25 -8.45 23.62
C LYS A 62 0.79 -9.17 22.78
N HIS A 63 0.37 -9.65 21.59
CA HIS A 63 1.22 -10.41 20.68
C HIS A 63 1.14 -9.82 19.27
N VAL A 64 2.31 -9.61 18.66
CA VAL A 64 2.46 -9.22 17.27
C VAL A 64 3.22 -10.32 16.55
N VAL A 65 2.57 -10.99 15.62
CA VAL A 65 3.16 -12.05 14.79
C VAL A 65 3.33 -11.52 13.38
N ILE A 66 4.46 -11.80 12.77
CA ILE A 66 4.85 -11.23 11.49
C ILE A 66 5.34 -12.34 10.57
N LEU A 67 4.74 -12.43 9.37
CA LEU A 67 5.16 -13.32 8.30
C LEU A 67 5.44 -12.49 7.05
N MET A 68 6.67 -12.52 6.56
CA MET A 68 7.04 -11.91 5.29
C MET A 68 7.27 -13.02 4.27
N GLN A 69 6.40 -13.07 3.27
CA GLN A 69 6.47 -13.95 2.10
C GLN A 69 7.38 -13.34 1.02
N GLU A 70 7.47 -13.98 -0.14
CA GLU A 70 8.36 -13.63 -1.24
C GLU A 70 7.62 -13.22 -2.49
N ASN A 71 8.00 -12.10 -2.97
CA ASN A 71 8.02 -11.57 -4.32
C ASN A 71 6.65 -11.57 -5.01
N ARG A 72 5.66 -10.78 -4.50
CA ARG A 72 4.38 -10.59 -5.19
C ARG A 72 3.97 -9.13 -5.19
N ALA A 73 3.57 -8.62 -6.39
CA ALA A 73 2.98 -7.28 -6.50
C ALA A 73 1.52 -7.26 -6.08
N PHE A 74 1.05 -6.09 -5.61
CA PHE A 74 -0.35 -5.91 -5.25
C PHE A 74 -1.30 -6.17 -6.44
N ASN A 75 -1.04 -5.57 -7.60
CA ASN A 75 -1.88 -5.79 -8.78
C ASN A 75 -1.87 -7.24 -9.26
N HIS A 76 -0.75 -7.94 -9.12
CA HIS A 76 -0.65 -9.35 -9.47
C HIS A 76 -1.63 -10.21 -8.68
N TYR A 77 -1.84 -9.90 -7.39
CA TYR A 77 -2.78 -10.63 -6.51
C TYR A 77 -4.18 -10.01 -6.54
N PHE A 78 -4.28 -8.70 -6.37
CA PHE A 78 -5.53 -8.02 -6.03
C PHE A 78 -5.96 -6.94 -7.02
N GLY A 79 -5.24 -6.75 -8.12
CA GLY A 79 -5.64 -5.79 -9.14
C GLY A 79 -7.04 -6.02 -9.72
N ALA A 80 -7.52 -7.27 -9.67
CA ALA A 80 -8.87 -7.65 -10.10
C ALA A 80 -9.93 -7.66 -8.98
N MET A 81 -9.55 -7.39 -7.72
CA MET A 81 -10.46 -7.43 -6.57
C MET A 81 -11.32 -6.17 -6.50
N ARG A 82 -12.60 -6.32 -6.12
CA ARG A 82 -13.49 -5.16 -5.90
C ARG A 82 -13.00 -4.27 -4.76
N GLY A 83 -13.25 -2.98 -4.91
CA GLY A 83 -13.10 -2.00 -3.84
C GLY A 83 -11.67 -1.74 -3.38
N VAL A 84 -10.67 -2.03 -4.21
CA VAL A 84 -9.26 -1.66 -4.04
C VAL A 84 -8.81 -0.84 -5.25
N ARG A 85 -7.69 -0.15 -5.14
CA ARG A 85 -7.08 0.52 -6.29
C ARG A 85 -6.37 -0.50 -7.18
N GLY A 86 -7.07 -0.96 -8.20
CA GLY A 86 -6.68 -2.04 -9.11
C GLY A 86 -6.83 -1.66 -10.57
N PHE A 87 -7.16 -2.64 -11.43
CA PHE A 87 -7.23 -2.46 -12.88
C PHE A 87 -8.34 -1.52 -13.35
N GLY A 88 -9.36 -1.29 -12.54
CA GLY A 88 -10.42 -0.32 -12.81
C GLY A 88 -10.14 1.08 -12.28
N ASP A 89 -8.89 1.39 -11.96
CA ASP A 89 -8.52 2.75 -11.53
C ASP A 89 -8.88 3.76 -12.62
N ARG A 90 -9.62 4.78 -12.22
CA ARG A 90 -10.14 5.81 -13.11
C ARG A 90 -9.08 6.81 -13.57
N PHE A 91 -7.93 6.82 -12.90
CA PHE A 91 -6.87 7.80 -13.09
C PHE A 91 -5.49 7.15 -13.33
N PRO A 92 -5.38 6.25 -14.32
CA PRO A 92 -4.09 5.66 -14.66
C PRO A 92 -3.14 6.73 -15.20
N ILE A 93 -1.88 6.72 -14.76
CA ILE A 93 -0.90 7.72 -15.18
C ILE A 93 -0.66 7.69 -16.69
N PRO A 94 -0.39 8.86 -17.33
CA PRO A 94 -0.06 8.91 -18.75
C PRO A 94 1.40 8.51 -18.99
N LEU A 95 1.64 7.81 -20.10
CA LEU A 95 2.97 7.44 -20.60
C LEU A 95 3.44 8.43 -21.67
N ALA A 96 4.75 8.46 -21.93
CA ALA A 96 5.35 9.25 -23.03
C ALA A 96 4.77 8.92 -24.42
N SER A 97 4.19 7.73 -24.58
CA SER A 97 3.44 7.35 -25.79
C SER A 97 2.08 8.04 -25.94
N GLY A 98 1.62 8.81 -24.95
CA GLY A 98 0.28 9.39 -24.88
C GLY A 98 -0.80 8.40 -24.43
N LYS A 99 -0.45 7.11 -24.22
CA LYS A 99 -1.35 6.08 -23.69
C LYS A 99 -1.28 6.03 -22.17
N SER A 100 -2.20 5.29 -21.55
CA SER A 100 -2.15 5.05 -20.11
C SER A 100 -1.11 4.00 -19.71
N VAL A 101 -0.77 3.94 -18.44
CA VAL A 101 0.20 3.01 -17.83
C VAL A 101 -0.06 1.53 -18.13
N TRP A 102 -1.26 1.16 -18.53
CA TRP A 102 -1.61 -0.20 -18.94
C TRP A 102 -0.92 -0.69 -20.21
N PHE A 103 -0.45 0.23 -21.05
CA PHE A 103 0.16 -0.08 -22.34
C PHE A 103 1.70 -0.10 -22.24
N GLN A 104 2.22 -1.00 -21.40
CA GLN A 104 3.65 -1.21 -21.24
C GLN A 104 4.25 -1.93 -22.46
N SER A 105 5.49 -1.60 -22.81
CA SER A 105 6.19 -2.17 -23.99
C SER A 105 7.36 -3.07 -23.60
N ASP A 106 7.56 -4.17 -24.35
CA ASP A 106 8.78 -4.98 -24.27
C ASP A 106 9.95 -4.40 -25.12
N GLY A 107 9.76 -3.23 -25.72
CA GLY A 107 10.68 -2.58 -26.65
C GLY A 107 10.36 -2.86 -28.11
N THR A 108 9.48 -3.83 -28.42
CA THR A 108 9.06 -4.19 -29.78
C THR A 108 7.54 -4.11 -29.96
N LYS A 109 6.79 -4.47 -28.94
CA LYS A 109 5.33 -4.46 -28.92
C LYS A 109 4.81 -4.10 -27.53
N GLU A 110 3.54 -3.76 -27.47
CA GLU A 110 2.83 -3.58 -26.20
C GLU A 110 2.44 -4.92 -25.59
N VAL A 111 2.62 -5.05 -24.28
CA VAL A 111 2.24 -6.21 -23.48
C VAL A 111 1.40 -5.71 -22.29
N PRO A 112 0.07 -5.58 -22.45
CA PRO A 112 -0.80 -5.18 -21.36
C PRO A 112 -0.92 -6.30 -20.33
N PRO A 113 -1.41 -6.00 -19.11
CA PRO A 113 -1.71 -7.02 -18.09
C PRO A 113 -2.64 -8.11 -18.65
N TYR A 114 -2.39 -9.39 -18.28
CA TYR A 114 -3.16 -10.54 -18.73
C TYR A 114 -3.52 -11.49 -17.58
N HIS A 115 -4.65 -12.16 -17.70
CA HIS A 115 -5.16 -13.08 -16.71
C HIS A 115 -4.38 -14.39 -16.66
N LEU A 116 -3.91 -14.78 -15.48
CA LEU A 116 -3.30 -16.06 -15.17
C LEU A 116 -4.43 -17.06 -14.84
N ASP A 117 -5.06 -17.59 -15.89
CA ASP A 117 -6.21 -18.48 -15.75
C ASP A 117 -5.76 -19.90 -15.39
N ARG A 118 -6.00 -20.29 -14.13
CA ARG A 118 -5.64 -21.60 -13.61
C ARG A 118 -6.38 -22.78 -14.27
N GLU A 119 -7.43 -22.55 -15.03
CA GLU A 119 -8.14 -23.61 -15.73
C GLU A 119 -7.47 -23.97 -17.06
N SER A 120 -6.77 -23.02 -17.68
CA SER A 120 -6.16 -23.17 -18.99
C SER A 120 -4.63 -23.15 -19.01
N MET A 121 -3.97 -22.68 -17.94
CA MET A 121 -2.52 -22.59 -17.84
C MET A 121 -2.01 -22.89 -16.43
N ASN A 122 -0.72 -23.23 -16.31
CA ASN A 122 -0.05 -23.42 -15.02
C ASN A 122 0.14 -22.07 -14.32
N ALA A 123 -0.93 -21.54 -13.76
CA ALA A 123 -0.99 -20.19 -13.20
C ALA A 123 -0.35 -20.06 -11.83
N ILE A 124 -0.31 -21.12 -11.02
CA ILE A 124 0.20 -21.06 -9.65
C ILE A 124 1.73 -21.14 -9.56
N PHE A 125 2.40 -21.60 -10.64
CA PHE A 125 3.85 -21.67 -10.78
C PHE A 125 4.33 -20.68 -11.84
N VAL A 126 4.14 -19.38 -11.59
CA VAL A 126 4.58 -18.35 -12.56
C VAL A 126 6.10 -18.27 -12.65
N PRO A 127 6.64 -18.00 -13.83
CA PRO A 127 8.07 -17.74 -13.99
C PRO A 127 8.50 -16.52 -13.19
N GLY A 128 9.68 -16.58 -12.58
CA GLY A 128 10.31 -15.42 -11.95
C GLY A 128 10.74 -14.37 -12.96
N THR A 129 10.90 -13.18 -12.50
CA THR A 129 11.26 -12.02 -13.32
C THR A 129 12.54 -11.36 -12.78
N PRO A 130 13.31 -10.62 -13.58
CA PRO A 130 14.44 -9.85 -13.08
C PRO A 130 13.98 -8.85 -12.01
N HIS A 131 14.65 -8.81 -10.85
CA HIS A 131 14.26 -7.95 -9.73
C HIS A 131 15.46 -7.33 -8.98
N SER A 132 16.61 -7.22 -9.66
CA SER A 132 17.76 -6.48 -9.16
C SER A 132 17.51 -4.97 -9.16
N PHE A 133 18.35 -4.21 -8.47
CA PHE A 133 18.28 -2.74 -8.44
C PHE A 133 18.28 -2.14 -9.85
N SER A 134 19.19 -2.62 -10.73
CA SER A 134 19.28 -2.12 -12.11
C SER A 134 18.01 -2.35 -12.93
N ASP A 135 17.42 -3.54 -12.83
CA ASP A 135 16.19 -3.87 -13.55
C ASP A 135 15.00 -3.05 -13.05
N SER A 136 14.92 -2.89 -11.74
CA SER A 136 13.82 -2.19 -11.06
C SER A 136 13.86 -0.69 -11.34
N GLN A 137 15.04 -0.07 -11.26
CA GLN A 137 15.23 1.34 -11.59
C GLN A 137 14.91 1.62 -13.06
N ALA A 138 15.37 0.74 -13.99
CA ALA A 138 15.10 0.88 -15.42
C ALA A 138 13.61 0.73 -15.76
N ALA A 139 12.91 -0.22 -15.13
CA ALA A 139 11.48 -0.43 -15.31
C ALA A 139 10.64 0.73 -14.75
N TRP A 140 10.97 1.21 -13.55
CA TRP A 140 10.35 2.39 -12.94
C TRP A 140 10.62 3.68 -13.71
N ASN A 141 11.83 3.81 -14.27
CA ASN A 141 12.24 4.92 -15.13
C ASN A 141 11.94 6.30 -14.49
N GLN A 142 12.32 6.47 -13.21
CA GLN A 142 12.09 7.69 -12.43
C GLN A 142 10.61 8.13 -12.33
N GLY A 143 9.67 7.20 -12.50
CA GLY A 143 8.23 7.44 -12.45
C GLY A 143 7.56 7.61 -13.82
N LYS A 144 8.32 7.53 -14.93
CA LYS A 144 7.78 7.59 -16.30
C LYS A 144 7.14 6.27 -16.74
N PHE A 145 7.63 5.12 -16.23
CA PHE A 145 7.21 3.78 -16.68
C PHE A 145 7.40 3.57 -18.19
N GLY A 146 6.55 2.76 -18.81
CA GLY A 146 6.46 2.57 -20.26
C GLY A 146 7.15 1.32 -20.78
N PHE A 147 8.20 0.81 -20.14
CA PHE A 147 9.01 -0.31 -20.59
C PHE A 147 9.14 -1.43 -19.55
N TRP A 148 8.10 -1.67 -18.74
CA TRP A 148 8.14 -2.66 -17.68
C TRP A 148 8.51 -4.06 -18.18
N PRO A 149 7.83 -4.65 -19.20
CA PRO A 149 8.18 -5.96 -19.73
C PRO A 149 9.56 -6.05 -20.39
N LYS A 150 10.12 -4.94 -20.85
CA LYS A 150 11.47 -4.89 -21.42
C LYS A 150 12.53 -5.27 -20.41
N TYR A 151 12.39 -4.74 -19.18
CA TYR A 151 13.37 -4.94 -18.11
C TYR A 151 12.99 -6.07 -17.15
N LYS A 152 11.71 -6.43 -17.09
CA LYS A 152 11.14 -7.42 -16.16
C LYS A 152 10.64 -8.69 -16.81
N ASN A 153 10.78 -8.83 -18.15
CA ASN A 153 10.19 -9.81 -19.07
C ASN A 153 8.64 -9.76 -19.13
N VAL A 154 8.07 -10.47 -20.09
CA VAL A 154 6.63 -10.41 -20.40
C VAL A 154 5.74 -11.07 -19.33
N HIS A 155 6.29 -12.00 -18.53
CA HIS A 155 5.54 -12.67 -17.45
C HIS A 155 5.25 -11.74 -16.28
N SER A 156 5.95 -10.60 -16.19
CA SER A 156 5.71 -9.56 -15.21
C SER A 156 4.30 -8.98 -15.26
N MET A 157 3.60 -9.11 -16.40
CA MET A 157 2.28 -8.53 -16.63
C MET A 157 1.11 -9.46 -16.25
N GLY A 158 1.39 -10.68 -15.75
CA GLY A 158 0.36 -11.63 -15.32
C GLY A 158 -0.33 -11.22 -14.01
N TYR A 159 -1.65 -11.46 -13.93
CA TYR A 159 -2.42 -11.20 -12.71
C TYR A 159 -3.47 -12.29 -12.42
N TYR A 160 -3.82 -12.44 -11.15
CA TYR A 160 -4.83 -13.39 -10.69
C TYR A 160 -6.22 -12.77 -10.55
N ARG A 161 -7.22 -13.63 -10.62
CA ARG A 161 -8.59 -13.35 -10.20
C ARG A 161 -8.96 -14.20 -8.98
N ARG A 162 -10.12 -13.99 -8.43
CA ARG A 162 -10.63 -14.67 -7.23
C ARG A 162 -10.51 -16.20 -7.29
N ASN A 163 -10.85 -16.80 -8.42
CA ASN A 163 -10.84 -18.25 -8.56
C ASN A 163 -9.44 -18.85 -8.68
N ASP A 164 -8.43 -18.04 -9.00
CA ASP A 164 -7.06 -18.51 -9.17
C ASP A 164 -6.33 -18.64 -7.84
N ILE A 165 -6.60 -17.73 -6.89
CA ILE A 165 -5.99 -17.67 -5.54
C ILE A 165 -7.08 -17.48 -4.47
N PRO A 166 -8.02 -18.44 -4.31
CA PRO A 166 -9.21 -18.26 -3.48
C PRO A 166 -8.89 -18.02 -2.00
N PHE A 167 -7.83 -18.61 -1.44
CA PHE A 167 -7.46 -18.41 -0.04
C PHE A 167 -7.00 -16.97 0.23
N GLN A 168 -6.16 -16.41 -0.62
CA GLN A 168 -5.67 -15.04 -0.49
C GLN A 168 -6.84 -14.04 -0.58
N TYR A 169 -7.79 -14.28 -1.49
CA TYR A 169 -9.02 -13.50 -1.56
C TYR A 169 -9.88 -13.68 -0.30
N ALA A 170 -9.97 -14.90 0.23
CA ALA A 170 -10.71 -15.18 1.47
C ALA A 170 -10.15 -14.39 2.66
N LEU A 171 -8.83 -14.34 2.82
CA LEU A 171 -8.19 -13.53 3.85
C LEU A 171 -8.49 -12.04 3.68
N ALA A 172 -8.36 -11.51 2.47
CA ALA A 172 -8.61 -10.11 2.16
C ALA A 172 -10.08 -9.71 2.36
N GLU A 173 -11.02 -10.64 2.16
CA GLU A 173 -12.46 -10.42 2.40
C GLU A 173 -12.86 -10.60 3.87
N ALA A 174 -12.09 -11.34 4.64
CA ALA A 174 -12.37 -11.59 6.05
C ALA A 174 -11.78 -10.53 6.99
N PHE A 175 -10.64 -9.94 6.63
CA PHE A 175 -9.88 -9.01 7.45
C PHE A 175 -9.61 -7.69 6.73
N THR A 176 -8.61 -6.93 7.16
CA THR A 176 -8.22 -5.69 6.49
C THR A 176 -7.06 -5.96 5.52
N ILE A 177 -7.18 -5.43 4.29
CA ILE A 177 -6.09 -5.36 3.31
C ILE A 177 -5.63 -3.91 3.14
N CYS A 178 -4.32 -3.70 2.98
CA CYS A 178 -3.76 -2.37 2.72
C CYS A 178 -3.39 -2.25 1.24
N ASP A 179 -4.14 -1.43 0.49
CA ASP A 179 -3.89 -1.20 -0.95
C ASP A 179 -2.97 -0.02 -1.23
N GLY A 180 -2.40 0.57 -0.18
CA GLY A 180 -1.34 1.58 -0.20
C GLY A 180 -0.02 1.08 0.42
N TYR A 181 0.18 -0.23 0.61
CA TYR A 181 1.42 -0.78 1.16
C TYR A 181 2.44 -1.04 0.06
N HIS A 182 3.64 -0.48 0.22
CA HIS A 182 4.75 -0.54 -0.73
C HIS A 182 5.93 -1.32 -0.16
N CYS A 183 6.71 -1.99 -0.99
CA CYS A 183 8.06 -2.34 -0.58
C CYS A 183 8.89 -1.04 -0.42
N SER A 184 9.87 -1.06 0.49
CA SER A 184 10.55 0.18 0.89
C SER A 184 11.58 0.65 -0.12
N ILE A 185 12.20 -0.29 -0.82
CA ILE A 185 13.31 -0.05 -1.75
C ILE A 185 12.94 -0.60 -3.13
N THR A 186 13.27 0.15 -4.17
CA THR A 186 13.03 -0.25 -5.58
C THR A 186 14.09 -1.25 -6.04
N THR A 187 14.11 -2.43 -5.43
CA THR A 187 15.04 -3.55 -5.72
C THR A 187 14.53 -4.86 -5.11
N GLY A 188 15.40 -5.86 -4.96
CA GLY A 188 15.07 -7.22 -4.56
C GLY A 188 14.99 -7.48 -3.04
N THR A 189 15.13 -8.76 -2.68
CA THR A 189 14.86 -9.34 -1.36
C THR A 189 15.69 -8.74 -0.22
N ASP A 190 17.04 -8.83 -0.25
CA ASP A 190 17.86 -8.43 0.89
C ASP A 190 17.67 -6.96 1.30
N PRO A 191 17.68 -5.98 0.38
CA PRO A 191 17.48 -4.57 0.73
C PRO A 191 16.16 -4.33 1.46
N ASN A 192 15.07 -4.90 0.96
CA ASN A 192 13.75 -4.75 1.56
C ASN A 192 13.64 -5.43 2.92
N ARG A 193 14.23 -6.63 3.08
CA ARG A 193 14.29 -7.31 4.37
C ARG A 193 15.17 -6.58 5.38
N ILE A 194 16.26 -5.96 4.95
CA ILE A 194 17.13 -5.14 5.81
C ILE A 194 16.34 -3.93 6.35
N VAL A 195 15.58 -3.23 5.51
CA VAL A 195 14.66 -2.17 5.99
C VAL A 195 13.65 -2.72 6.97
N PHE A 196 12.99 -3.82 6.64
CA PHE A 196 11.99 -4.45 7.49
C PHE A 196 12.54 -4.83 8.88
N TRP A 197 13.79 -5.29 8.97
CA TRP A 197 14.44 -5.72 10.19
C TRP A 197 15.05 -4.59 11.01
N SER A 198 15.29 -3.42 10.41
CA SER A 198 16.07 -2.37 11.07
C SER A 198 15.59 -0.94 10.83
N GLY A 199 14.64 -0.73 9.92
CA GLY A 199 14.15 0.59 9.54
C GLY A 199 14.97 1.31 8.48
N SER A 200 16.11 0.76 8.02
CA SER A 200 16.93 1.37 6.95
C SER A 200 17.74 0.34 6.20
N ASN A 201 17.91 0.54 4.88
CA ASN A 201 18.80 -0.24 4.01
C ASN A 201 20.20 0.37 3.86
N PHE A 202 20.44 1.51 4.44
CA PHE A 202 21.68 2.28 4.34
C PHE A 202 22.10 2.78 5.71
N ASN A 203 23.39 3.16 5.85
CA ASN A 203 23.91 3.67 7.11
C ASN A 203 23.17 4.96 7.54
N PRO A 204 22.35 4.91 8.58
CA PRO A 204 21.53 6.06 8.98
C PRO A 204 22.36 7.24 9.52
N GLU A 205 23.58 7.00 9.97
CA GLU A 205 24.48 8.07 10.43
C GLU A 205 25.01 8.89 9.25
N LEU A 206 25.36 8.25 8.14
CA LEU A 206 25.72 8.96 6.90
C LEU A 206 24.53 9.75 6.34
N GLY A 207 23.33 9.17 6.38
CA GLY A 207 22.11 9.88 6.01
C GLY A 207 21.94 11.16 6.82
N ARG A 208 22.04 11.12 8.15
CA ARG A 208 21.95 12.31 9.01
C ARG A 208 23.03 13.39 8.72
N GLN A 209 24.12 13.01 8.11
CA GLN A 209 25.18 13.91 7.66
C GLN A 209 24.95 14.45 6.24
N GLY A 210 23.84 14.12 5.59
CA GLY A 210 23.54 14.52 4.21
C GLY A 210 24.36 13.79 3.16
N ILE A 211 24.90 12.62 3.49
CA ILE A 211 25.75 11.83 2.60
C ILE A 211 24.91 10.74 1.93
N ASN A 212 24.87 10.75 0.60
CA ASN A 212 24.25 9.66 -0.17
C ASN A 212 25.10 8.41 -0.09
N CYS A 213 24.47 7.29 0.28
CA CYS A 213 25.17 6.03 0.45
C CYS A 213 25.60 5.40 -0.89
N THR A 214 26.69 4.66 -0.84
CA THR A 214 27.15 3.78 -1.91
C THR A 214 26.92 2.33 -1.50
N ASP A 215 27.29 1.36 -2.34
CA ASP A 215 27.22 -0.05 -2.00
C ASP A 215 28.13 -0.49 -0.84
N ALA A 216 29.09 0.34 -0.43
CA ALA A 216 29.87 0.09 0.77
C ALA A 216 29.05 0.24 2.05
N ASP A 217 28.10 1.18 2.07
CA ASP A 217 27.34 1.62 3.24
C ASP A 217 25.84 1.27 3.15
N SER A 218 25.45 0.54 2.10
CA SER A 218 24.07 0.17 1.81
C SER A 218 24.00 -1.17 1.09
N GLU A 219 22.81 -1.71 0.89
CA GLU A 219 22.59 -2.93 0.12
C GLU A 219 21.72 -2.64 -1.10
N PRO A 220 22.31 -2.43 -2.29
CA PRO A 220 21.51 -2.23 -3.50
C PRO A 220 20.97 -3.54 -4.10
N ASN A 221 21.57 -4.68 -3.80
CA ASN A 221 21.20 -5.99 -4.31
C ASN A 221 21.29 -7.08 -3.22
N ASN A 222 21.12 -8.34 -3.60
CA ASN A 222 21.15 -9.48 -2.68
C ASN A 222 22.58 -9.93 -2.41
N LEU A 223 23.15 -9.54 -1.28
CA LEU A 223 24.49 -9.93 -0.87
C LEU A 223 24.64 -10.21 0.63
N ARG A 224 24.21 -9.26 1.48
CA ARG A 224 24.60 -9.28 2.90
C ARG A 224 23.81 -10.24 3.77
N CYS A 225 22.60 -10.63 3.38
CA CYS A 225 21.88 -11.69 4.08
C CYS A 225 22.36 -13.09 3.69
N TRP A 226 23.09 -13.22 2.60
CA TRP A 226 23.52 -14.52 2.08
C TRP A 226 24.66 -15.13 2.89
N ILE A 227 24.59 -16.45 3.05
CA ILE A 227 25.63 -17.27 3.69
C ILE A 227 26.02 -18.43 2.78
N THR A 228 27.21 -18.96 3.02
CA THR A 228 27.67 -20.24 2.45
C THR A 228 27.72 -21.28 3.56
N GLY A 229 27.00 -22.38 3.42
CA GLY A 229 26.82 -23.38 4.47
C GLY A 229 25.42 -23.33 5.06
N ALA A 230 25.22 -23.95 6.21
CA ALA A 230 23.95 -24.00 6.92
C ALA A 230 24.03 -23.33 8.30
N LEU A 231 22.99 -22.65 8.73
CA LEU A 231 22.87 -22.12 10.09
C LEU A 231 22.37 -23.21 11.05
N PRO A 232 22.79 -23.18 12.31
CA PRO A 232 23.90 -22.44 12.91
C PRO A 232 25.23 -23.25 12.86
N GLU A 233 25.41 -24.11 11.89
CA GLU A 233 26.52 -25.04 11.81
C GLU A 233 27.87 -24.31 11.72
N PRO A 234 28.92 -24.80 12.42
CA PRO A 234 30.27 -24.30 12.24
C PRO A 234 30.73 -24.46 10.78
N GLY A 235 31.35 -23.42 10.24
CA GLY A 235 31.91 -23.42 8.89
C GLY A 235 31.09 -22.73 7.81
N TYR A 236 29.91 -22.18 8.13
CA TYR A 236 29.30 -21.24 7.21
C TYR A 236 30.02 -19.88 7.20
N THR A 237 29.97 -19.18 6.09
CA THR A 237 30.56 -17.86 5.92
C THR A 237 29.54 -16.84 5.46
N TYR A 238 29.64 -15.65 6.02
CA TYR A 238 28.82 -14.52 5.58
C TYR A 238 29.41 -13.86 4.34
N GLN A 239 28.55 -13.31 3.49
CA GLN A 239 28.97 -12.51 2.36
C GLN A 239 28.86 -11.01 2.70
N GLY A 240 29.76 -10.23 2.11
CA GLY A 240 29.81 -8.79 2.35
C GLY A 240 30.20 -8.40 3.78
N SER A 241 30.34 -7.10 4.00
CA SER A 241 30.52 -6.50 5.32
C SER A 241 29.20 -6.42 6.08
N SER A 242 29.25 -6.55 7.42
CA SER A 242 28.07 -6.39 8.27
C SER A 242 27.72 -4.93 8.51
N PHE A 243 26.43 -4.66 8.70
CA PHE A 243 25.93 -3.41 9.21
C PHE A 243 25.99 -3.34 10.74
N LYS A 244 26.03 -2.12 11.29
CA LYS A 244 26.30 -1.90 12.72
C LYS A 244 25.18 -1.19 13.48
N TRP A 245 24.16 -0.66 12.78
CA TRP A 245 23.01 -0.09 13.48
C TRP A 245 22.08 -1.19 14.01
N PRO A 246 21.31 -0.91 15.08
CA PRO A 246 20.51 -1.94 15.74
C PRO A 246 19.36 -2.42 14.85
N THR A 247 19.05 -3.72 14.98
CA THR A 247 17.83 -4.32 14.42
C THR A 247 16.65 -4.18 15.38
N LEU A 248 15.42 -4.43 14.89
CA LEU A 248 14.24 -4.50 15.76
C LEU A 248 14.39 -5.50 16.91
N PRO A 249 14.91 -6.74 16.70
CA PRO A 249 15.23 -7.64 17.81
C PRO A 249 16.23 -7.09 18.83
N ASP A 250 17.27 -6.35 18.41
CA ASP A 250 18.20 -5.69 19.34
C ASP A 250 17.46 -4.68 20.24
N LEU A 251 16.59 -3.86 19.63
CA LEU A 251 15.81 -2.84 20.35
C LEU A 251 14.77 -3.46 21.29
N LEU A 252 14.11 -4.53 20.87
CA LEU A 252 13.16 -5.26 21.72
C LEU A 252 13.86 -5.92 22.90
N GLU A 253 15.06 -6.53 22.68
CA GLU A 253 15.84 -7.12 23.75
C GLU A 253 16.27 -6.07 24.79
N GLN A 254 16.75 -4.91 24.33
CA GLN A 254 17.12 -3.79 25.20
C GLN A 254 15.92 -3.26 26.02
N ALA A 255 14.73 -3.28 25.44
CA ALA A 255 13.49 -2.83 26.09
C ALA A 255 12.85 -3.90 27.00
N GLY A 256 13.42 -5.11 27.08
CA GLY A 256 12.84 -6.23 27.84
C GLY A 256 11.55 -6.78 27.23
N VAL A 257 11.27 -6.53 25.95
CA VAL A 257 10.14 -7.08 25.23
C VAL A 257 10.50 -8.48 24.73
N SER A 258 9.69 -9.48 25.03
CA SER A 258 9.97 -10.86 24.63
C SER A 258 9.74 -11.03 23.12
N TRP A 259 10.66 -11.74 22.47
CA TRP A 259 10.60 -12.00 21.04
C TRP A 259 11.21 -13.35 20.66
N ARG A 260 10.87 -13.89 19.46
CA ARG A 260 11.43 -15.13 18.91
C ARG A 260 11.20 -15.23 17.41
N PHE A 261 12.10 -15.96 16.69
CA PHE A 261 11.89 -16.41 15.32
C PHE A 261 11.45 -17.86 15.30
N TYR A 262 10.40 -18.16 14.55
CA TYR A 262 9.98 -19.51 14.20
C TYR A 262 10.46 -19.77 12.78
N GLN A 263 11.48 -20.62 12.64
CA GLN A 263 12.23 -20.83 11.40
C GLN A 263 12.87 -22.20 11.34
N ASP A 264 13.21 -22.66 10.14
CA ASP A 264 14.19 -23.71 9.91
C ASP A 264 15.50 -23.10 9.37
N PRO A 265 16.55 -22.91 10.19
CA PRO A 265 17.80 -22.30 9.75
C PRO A 265 18.52 -23.06 8.63
N ASN A 266 18.24 -24.37 8.49
CA ASN A 266 18.81 -25.21 7.44
C ASN A 266 18.05 -25.10 6.11
N ASN A 267 16.91 -24.41 6.09
CA ASN A 267 16.05 -24.27 4.93
C ASN A 267 15.48 -22.84 4.81
N ASN A 268 16.38 -21.84 4.87
CA ASN A 268 16.03 -20.42 4.82
C ASN A 268 16.56 -19.71 3.56
N TRP A 269 16.73 -20.46 2.47
CA TRP A 269 17.25 -19.97 1.20
C TRP A 269 18.63 -19.30 1.34
N THR A 270 19.58 -20.00 1.94
CA THR A 270 20.95 -19.51 2.18
C THR A 270 21.03 -18.17 2.94
N GLY A 271 20.05 -17.89 3.78
CA GLY A 271 20.01 -16.69 4.62
C GLY A 271 19.02 -15.61 4.19
N ALA A 272 18.57 -15.61 2.94
CA ALA A 272 17.72 -14.53 2.43
C ALA A 272 16.45 -14.25 3.26
N MET A 273 15.84 -15.29 3.87
CA MET A 273 14.66 -15.10 4.72
C MET A 273 14.96 -14.43 6.07
N HIS A 274 16.23 -14.35 6.45
CA HIS A 274 16.66 -13.86 7.75
C HIS A 274 17.46 -12.55 7.63
N GLY A 275 16.77 -11.42 7.50
CA GLY A 275 17.40 -10.11 7.31
C GLY A 275 18.40 -9.70 8.39
N GLY A 276 18.32 -10.28 9.61
CA GLY A 276 19.28 -10.06 10.67
C GLY A 276 20.72 -10.49 10.32
N LEU A 277 20.90 -11.43 9.37
CA LEU A 277 22.23 -11.90 8.95
C LEU A 277 23.06 -10.82 8.23
N ALA A 278 22.47 -9.71 7.84
CA ALA A 278 23.21 -8.54 7.36
C ALA A 278 23.91 -7.78 8.48
N PHE A 279 23.58 -8.03 9.75
CA PHE A 279 24.00 -7.21 10.90
C PHE A 279 25.07 -7.87 11.76
N GLU A 280 26.00 -7.06 12.28
CA GLU A 280 27.09 -7.52 13.13
C GLU A 280 26.56 -8.20 14.40
N SER A 281 25.47 -7.70 14.99
CA SER A 281 24.86 -8.26 16.20
C SER A 281 24.47 -9.73 16.05
N PHE A 282 23.88 -10.10 14.91
CA PHE A 282 23.54 -11.49 14.61
C PHE A 282 24.76 -12.33 14.17
N ARG A 283 25.66 -11.74 13.37
CA ARG A 283 26.87 -12.45 12.88
C ARG A 283 27.86 -12.81 13.98
N THR A 284 27.84 -12.07 15.09
CA THR A 284 28.70 -12.29 16.25
C THR A 284 27.96 -12.89 17.46
N ALA A 285 26.71 -13.28 17.27
CA ALA A 285 25.91 -13.88 18.34
C ALA A 285 26.44 -15.25 18.73
N GLU A 286 26.84 -15.43 20.01
CA GLU A 286 27.38 -16.67 20.53
C GLU A 286 26.28 -17.54 21.16
N PRO A 287 26.43 -18.89 21.15
CA PRO A 287 25.55 -19.78 21.88
C PRO A 287 25.32 -19.35 23.33
N GLY A 288 24.08 -19.29 23.76
CA GLY A 288 23.67 -18.79 25.08
C GLY A 288 23.35 -17.29 25.11
N SER A 289 23.71 -16.51 24.10
CA SER A 289 23.26 -15.12 24.00
C SER A 289 21.81 -15.02 23.56
N PRO A 290 21.07 -13.96 23.96
CA PRO A 290 19.64 -13.81 23.57
C PRO A 290 19.41 -13.85 22.06
N LEU A 291 20.22 -13.16 21.27
CA LEU A 291 20.09 -13.15 19.80
C LEU A 291 20.28 -14.53 19.20
N TYR A 292 21.27 -15.31 19.71
CA TYR A 292 21.48 -16.68 19.25
C TYR A 292 20.31 -17.58 19.63
N GLU A 293 19.91 -17.59 20.91
CA GLU A 293 18.88 -18.49 21.42
C GLU A 293 17.51 -18.24 20.81
N LYS A 294 17.15 -16.98 20.54
CA LYS A 294 15.82 -16.56 20.05
C LYS A 294 15.76 -16.43 18.52
N GLY A 295 16.89 -16.11 17.88
CA GLY A 295 16.91 -15.73 16.47
C GLY A 295 17.74 -16.61 15.55
N MET A 296 18.63 -17.50 16.08
CA MET A 296 19.52 -18.33 15.26
C MET A 296 19.22 -19.83 15.37
N LYS A 297 18.33 -20.24 16.27
CA LYS A 297 17.94 -21.64 16.46
C LYS A 297 16.71 -22.00 15.63
N HIS A 298 16.55 -23.33 15.49
CA HIS A 298 15.33 -23.92 14.92
C HIS A 298 14.18 -23.84 15.91
N TYR A 299 13.08 -23.26 15.46
CA TYR A 299 11.76 -23.31 16.10
C TYR A 299 10.70 -23.54 15.01
N SER A 300 10.02 -24.65 15.10
CA SER A 300 9.03 -25.10 14.11
C SER A 300 7.66 -24.42 14.30
N LEU A 301 6.72 -24.71 13.38
CA LEU A 301 5.31 -24.34 13.59
C LEU A 301 4.66 -25.15 14.73
N GLU A 302 5.22 -26.32 15.10
CA GLU A 302 4.76 -27.07 16.26
C GLU A 302 5.16 -26.34 17.54
N ASP A 303 6.40 -25.82 17.62
CA ASP A 303 6.83 -24.96 18.73
C ASP A 303 5.95 -23.70 18.84
N LEU A 304 5.60 -23.07 17.73
CA LEU A 304 4.65 -21.95 17.72
C LEU A 304 3.30 -22.37 18.31
N THR A 305 2.78 -23.52 17.88
CA THR A 305 1.49 -24.06 18.37
C THR A 305 1.53 -24.34 19.87
N ASP A 306 2.62 -24.88 20.36
CA ASP A 306 2.81 -25.18 21.78
C ASP A 306 2.98 -23.91 22.62
N ASP A 307 3.70 -22.93 22.14
CA ASP A 307 3.80 -21.61 22.79
C ASP A 307 2.41 -20.93 22.89
N VAL A 308 1.59 -21.01 21.85
CA VAL A 308 0.22 -20.50 21.87
C VAL A 308 -0.64 -21.27 22.85
N ARG A 309 -0.65 -22.62 22.81
CA ARG A 309 -1.44 -23.45 23.70
C ARG A 309 -1.12 -23.24 25.17
N ASN A 310 0.16 -23.06 25.47
CA ASN A 310 0.66 -22.89 26.83
C ASN A 310 0.63 -21.42 27.31
N ASN A 311 0.13 -20.48 26.49
CA ASN A 311 0.13 -19.04 26.79
C ASN A 311 1.55 -18.47 27.03
N THR A 312 2.53 -18.97 26.28
CA THR A 312 3.95 -18.57 26.32
C THR A 312 4.42 -17.90 25.04
N LEU A 313 3.49 -17.61 24.11
CA LEU A 313 3.81 -16.88 22.88
C LEU A 313 4.51 -15.57 23.22
N PRO A 314 5.69 -15.27 22.63
CA PRO A 314 6.37 -14.00 22.83
C PRO A 314 5.49 -12.79 22.43
N GLN A 315 5.85 -11.61 22.93
CA GLN A 315 5.19 -10.36 22.56
C GLN A 315 5.39 -10.02 21.07
N VAL A 316 6.57 -10.36 20.51
CA VAL A 316 6.84 -10.22 19.07
C VAL A 316 7.40 -11.53 18.52
N SER A 317 6.81 -12.02 17.45
CA SER A 317 7.20 -13.27 16.81
C SER A 317 7.36 -13.09 15.30
N TRP A 318 8.50 -13.49 14.76
CA TRP A 318 8.68 -13.59 13.31
C TRP A 318 8.55 -15.05 12.90
N VAL A 319 7.72 -15.30 11.89
CA VAL A 319 7.58 -16.60 11.23
C VAL A 319 8.30 -16.50 9.89
N LEU A 320 9.39 -17.21 9.74
CA LEU A 320 10.22 -17.17 8.52
C LEU A 320 9.88 -18.38 7.65
N PRO A 321 9.33 -18.19 6.44
CA PRO A 321 8.98 -19.29 5.54
C PRO A 321 10.25 -19.88 4.93
N TRP A 322 10.20 -21.15 4.55
CA TRP A 322 11.20 -21.73 3.66
C TRP A 322 10.79 -21.56 2.18
N PRO A 323 11.72 -21.73 1.23
CA PRO A 323 11.49 -21.38 -0.19
C PRO A 323 10.23 -21.96 -0.80
N ALA A 324 9.90 -23.23 -0.51
CA ALA A 324 8.73 -23.88 -1.10
C ALA A 324 7.39 -23.29 -0.67
N VAL A 325 7.31 -22.65 0.51
CA VAL A 325 6.06 -22.05 1.05
C VAL A 325 6.07 -20.54 1.01
N SER A 326 7.15 -19.92 0.53
CA SER A 326 7.33 -18.46 0.51
C SER A 326 6.54 -17.74 -0.59
N GLU A 327 5.97 -18.48 -1.53
CA GLU A 327 5.28 -17.98 -2.73
C GLU A 327 6.19 -17.36 -3.80
N HIS A 328 7.52 -17.42 -3.65
CA HIS A 328 8.46 -16.87 -4.63
C HIS A 328 8.24 -17.43 -6.04
N PRO A 329 8.07 -16.59 -7.07
CA PRO A 329 8.05 -17.06 -8.46
C PRO A 329 9.32 -17.83 -8.82
N SER A 330 9.20 -18.95 -9.52
CA SER A 330 10.32 -19.85 -9.87
C SER A 330 11.07 -20.49 -8.69
N GLY A 331 10.76 -20.16 -7.44
CA GLY A 331 11.44 -20.68 -6.25
C GLY A 331 11.07 -22.12 -5.84
N GLY A 332 10.30 -22.83 -6.69
CA GLY A 332 9.76 -24.15 -6.37
C GLY A 332 8.49 -24.11 -5.51
N GLY A 333 8.13 -22.94 -4.99
CA GLY A 333 6.90 -22.68 -4.26
C GLY A 333 5.75 -22.27 -5.18
N SER A 334 4.54 -22.32 -4.65
CA SER A 334 3.32 -21.91 -5.34
C SER A 334 2.42 -21.08 -4.44
N THR A 335 1.46 -20.38 -5.04
CA THR A 335 0.41 -19.68 -4.29
C THR A 335 -0.45 -20.64 -3.45
N SER A 336 -0.57 -21.91 -3.86
CA SER A 336 -1.30 -22.94 -3.10
C SER A 336 -0.51 -23.42 -1.88
N GLN A 337 0.80 -23.64 -2.00
CA GLN A 337 1.66 -23.98 -0.86
C GLN A 337 1.74 -22.85 0.17
N GLY A 338 1.88 -21.60 -0.29
CA GLY A 338 1.84 -20.45 0.59
C GLY A 338 0.52 -20.31 1.32
N ALA A 339 -0.60 -20.55 0.63
CA ALA A 339 -1.93 -20.57 1.23
C ALA A 339 -2.06 -21.65 2.32
N ASP A 340 -1.57 -22.87 2.07
CA ASP A 340 -1.54 -23.95 3.07
C ASP A 340 -0.68 -23.54 4.28
N TYR A 341 0.49 -23.00 4.04
CA TYR A 341 1.39 -22.56 5.10
C TYR A 341 0.76 -21.47 5.98
N ILE A 342 0.17 -20.44 5.37
CA ILE A 342 -0.53 -19.37 6.10
C ILE A 342 -1.72 -19.96 6.88
N SER A 343 -2.46 -20.90 6.31
CA SER A 343 -3.56 -21.59 6.99
C SER A 343 -3.07 -22.31 8.26
N ARG A 344 -1.94 -23.00 8.18
CA ARG A 344 -1.32 -23.69 9.32
C ARG A 344 -0.80 -22.73 10.39
N VAL A 345 -0.25 -21.58 10.00
CA VAL A 345 0.13 -20.53 10.96
C VAL A 345 -1.12 -19.99 11.67
N LEU A 346 -2.22 -19.74 10.96
CA LEU A 346 -3.49 -19.33 11.57
C LEU A 346 -4.05 -20.40 12.51
N ASP A 347 -3.94 -21.68 12.13
CA ASP A 347 -4.34 -22.79 12.98
C ASP A 347 -3.54 -22.83 14.30
N ALA A 348 -2.23 -22.61 14.22
CA ALA A 348 -1.38 -22.50 15.39
C ALA A 348 -1.79 -21.31 16.29
N LEU A 349 -1.96 -20.12 15.72
CA LEU A 349 -2.30 -18.91 16.45
C LEU A 349 -3.70 -18.97 17.09
N THR A 350 -4.64 -19.70 16.49
CA THR A 350 -6.01 -19.84 16.99
C THR A 350 -6.19 -21.08 17.91
N ALA A 351 -5.13 -21.85 18.17
CA ALA A 351 -5.16 -23.01 19.05
C ALA A 351 -5.51 -22.66 20.52
N ASN A 352 -5.29 -21.41 20.91
CA ASN A 352 -5.73 -20.85 22.19
C ASN A 352 -6.50 -19.55 21.95
N PRO A 353 -7.84 -19.53 22.17
CA PRO A 353 -8.68 -18.36 21.96
C PRO A 353 -8.27 -17.13 22.79
N GLU A 354 -7.75 -17.34 24.01
CA GLU A 354 -7.29 -16.24 24.85
C GLU A 354 -6.08 -15.50 24.23
N VAL A 355 -5.10 -16.25 23.73
CA VAL A 355 -3.94 -15.70 23.02
C VAL A 355 -4.36 -14.99 21.75
N TRP A 356 -5.17 -15.65 20.91
CA TRP A 356 -5.65 -15.07 19.65
C TRP A 356 -6.43 -13.78 19.87
N SER A 357 -7.29 -13.71 20.91
CA SER A 357 -8.07 -12.52 21.21
C SER A 357 -7.24 -11.26 21.44
N LYS A 358 -5.93 -11.41 21.69
CA LYS A 358 -4.96 -10.35 21.97
C LYS A 358 -3.83 -10.27 20.92
N THR A 359 -4.00 -10.93 19.77
CA THR A 359 -2.97 -11.10 18.74
C THR A 359 -3.25 -10.26 17.49
N VAL A 360 -2.21 -9.65 16.96
CA VAL A 360 -2.14 -9.10 15.61
C VAL A 360 -1.21 -9.97 14.77
N PHE A 361 -1.67 -10.36 13.58
CA PHE A 361 -0.88 -11.09 12.62
C PHE A 361 -0.76 -10.31 11.32
N PHE A 362 0.45 -9.87 11.01
CA PHE A 362 0.80 -9.21 9.75
C PHE A 362 1.33 -10.22 8.76
N ILE A 363 0.81 -10.21 7.54
CA ILE A 363 1.36 -10.94 6.40
C ILE A 363 1.65 -9.95 5.30
N THR A 364 2.89 -9.89 4.86
CA THR A 364 3.32 -9.05 3.74
C THR A 364 4.29 -9.80 2.83
N PHE A 365 4.76 -9.14 1.79
CA PHE A 365 5.78 -9.64 0.86
C PHE A 365 6.94 -8.65 0.88
N ASP A 366 8.14 -9.14 0.73
CA ASP A 366 9.35 -8.31 0.82
C ASP A 366 9.47 -7.35 -0.38
N GLU A 367 9.17 -7.85 -1.59
CA GLU A 367 9.19 -7.03 -2.80
C GLU A 367 8.28 -7.65 -3.89
N ASN A 368 8.24 -7.05 -5.08
CA ASN A 368 7.30 -7.41 -6.12
C ASN A 368 7.82 -8.43 -7.15
N ASP A 369 9.00 -9.05 -6.99
CA ASP A 369 9.76 -9.80 -8.01
C ASP A 369 10.15 -8.86 -9.18
N GLY A 370 9.42 -8.66 -10.08
CA GLY A 370 9.37 -7.71 -11.16
C GLY A 370 7.94 -7.63 -11.66
N LEU A 371 6.99 -8.16 -10.88
CA LEU A 371 5.59 -8.16 -11.24
C LEU A 371 5.04 -6.74 -11.24
N PHE A 372 4.19 -6.44 -12.21
CA PHE A 372 3.74 -5.08 -12.50
C PHE A 372 2.74 -4.56 -11.48
N ASP A 373 2.94 -3.31 -11.06
CA ASP A 373 1.94 -2.51 -10.38
C ASP A 373 1.78 -1.16 -11.09
N HIS A 374 0.54 -0.68 -11.25
CA HIS A 374 0.26 0.50 -12.06
C HIS A 374 0.43 1.82 -11.31
N LEU A 375 0.39 1.79 -9.98
CA LEU A 375 0.50 3.00 -9.19
C LEU A 375 1.96 3.45 -9.09
N PRO A 376 2.26 4.73 -9.40
CA PRO A 376 3.58 5.25 -9.14
C PRO A 376 3.83 5.27 -7.62
N PRO A 377 4.89 4.60 -7.14
CA PRO A 377 5.17 4.62 -5.71
C PRO A 377 5.51 6.03 -5.25
N PRO A 378 5.06 6.46 -4.06
CA PRO A 378 5.56 7.67 -3.43
C PRO A 378 7.08 7.62 -3.37
N ALA A 379 7.75 8.67 -3.83
CA ALA A 379 9.21 8.72 -3.83
C ALA A 379 9.70 10.16 -3.68
N VAL A 380 10.94 10.32 -3.25
CA VAL A 380 11.62 11.61 -3.27
C VAL A 380 11.82 12.10 -4.72
N PRO A 381 11.98 13.42 -4.96
CA PRO A 381 12.26 13.92 -6.30
C PRO A 381 13.50 13.28 -6.92
N SER A 382 13.48 12.95 -8.21
CA SER A 382 14.65 12.48 -8.94
C SER A 382 15.52 13.62 -9.41
N TYR A 383 16.78 13.34 -9.71
CA TYR A 383 17.66 14.26 -10.43
C TYR A 383 17.52 14.04 -11.94
N ASP A 384 17.51 15.16 -12.71
CA ASP A 384 17.59 15.11 -14.16
C ASP A 384 19.05 14.94 -14.66
N ALA A 385 19.24 15.01 -15.98
CA ALA A 385 20.55 14.85 -16.61
C ALA A 385 21.57 15.91 -16.18
N ASP A 386 21.10 17.10 -15.87
CA ASP A 386 21.90 18.25 -15.47
C ASP A 386 22.15 18.31 -13.95
N GLY A 387 21.64 17.31 -13.21
CA GLY A 387 21.76 17.25 -11.76
C GLY A 387 20.76 18.16 -11.02
N LYS A 388 19.73 18.65 -11.70
CA LYS A 388 18.66 19.44 -11.09
C LYS A 388 17.62 18.51 -10.45
N LEU A 389 17.19 18.85 -9.24
CA LEU A 389 16.15 18.13 -8.53
C LEU A 389 14.77 18.41 -9.16
N MET A 390 14.07 17.37 -9.57
CA MET A 390 12.76 17.43 -10.21
C MET A 390 11.64 17.41 -9.17
N GLY A 391 11.48 18.53 -8.48
CA GLY A 391 10.49 18.73 -7.42
C GLY A 391 11.09 19.32 -6.15
N LYS A 392 10.33 19.27 -5.06
CA LYS A 392 10.70 19.89 -3.78
C LYS A 392 10.17 19.02 -2.60
N SER A 393 10.71 19.26 -1.42
CA SER A 393 10.24 18.60 -0.19
C SER A 393 10.30 19.56 0.98
N THR A 394 9.31 19.50 1.88
CA THR A 394 9.36 20.16 3.19
C THR A 394 10.09 19.31 4.23
N VAL A 395 10.29 18.01 3.92
CA VAL A 395 11.03 17.04 4.76
C VAL A 395 12.48 16.97 4.28
N PRO A 396 13.47 16.83 5.14
CA PRO A 396 14.83 16.49 4.75
C PRO A 396 14.88 15.22 3.89
N LEU A 397 15.70 15.22 2.84
CA LEU A 397 15.84 14.10 1.91
C LEU A 397 17.16 13.33 2.12
N ASP A 398 17.83 13.60 3.22
CA ASP A 398 19.12 13.00 3.56
C ASP A 398 18.99 11.49 3.73
N GLY A 399 19.86 10.75 3.04
CA GLY A 399 19.85 9.28 3.04
C GLY A 399 18.91 8.63 2.02
N GLU A 400 18.03 9.38 1.35
CA GLU A 400 17.02 8.82 0.44
C GLU A 400 17.58 8.48 -0.97
N TYR A 401 18.86 8.68 -1.19
CA TYR A 401 19.48 8.46 -2.50
C TYR A 401 20.66 7.50 -2.42
N PHE A 402 20.73 6.64 -3.44
CA PHE A 402 21.87 5.78 -3.72
C PHE A 402 22.77 6.44 -4.78
N SER A 403 24.07 6.51 -4.49
CA SER A 403 25.08 6.99 -5.43
C SER A 403 25.87 5.84 -6.04
N ASP A 404 25.81 5.72 -7.36
CA ASP A 404 26.54 4.72 -8.14
C ASP A 404 27.54 5.37 -9.13
N PRO A 405 28.62 6.00 -8.64
CA PRO A 405 29.58 6.71 -9.50
C PRO A 405 30.26 5.79 -10.51
N GLY A 406 30.35 4.50 -10.21
CA GLY A 406 30.90 3.48 -11.12
C GLY A 406 29.90 2.97 -12.16
N ARG A 407 28.64 3.40 -12.11
CA ARG A 407 27.54 2.95 -12.98
C ARG A 407 27.37 1.42 -13.02
N ARG A 408 27.68 0.73 -11.93
CA ARG A 408 27.64 -0.74 -11.85
C ARG A 408 26.23 -1.32 -11.83
N TYR A 409 25.28 -0.51 -11.39
CA TYR A 409 23.88 -0.88 -11.21
C TYR A 409 22.96 -0.22 -12.25
N LEU A 410 23.49 0.14 -13.42
CA LEU A 410 22.73 0.71 -14.52
C LEU A 410 22.73 -0.26 -15.71
N LYS A 411 21.60 -0.36 -16.40
CA LYS A 411 21.51 -1.06 -17.67
C LYS A 411 22.10 -0.20 -18.78
N GLU A 412 22.75 -0.78 -19.78
CA GLU A 412 23.36 -0.07 -20.91
C GLU A 412 22.34 0.75 -21.73
N ASP A 413 21.12 0.23 -21.87
CA ASP A 413 20.01 0.84 -22.58
C ASP A 413 19.01 1.57 -21.66
N ASP A 414 19.36 1.79 -20.41
CA ASP A 414 18.58 2.53 -19.42
C ASP A 414 18.45 3.99 -19.85
N THR A 415 17.22 4.48 -19.89
CA THR A 415 16.94 5.88 -20.25
C THR A 415 17.24 6.86 -19.10
N ILE A 416 17.57 6.35 -17.92
CA ILE A 416 17.89 7.15 -16.75
C ILE A 416 19.30 7.69 -16.88
N SER A 417 19.43 9.03 -16.85
CA SER A 417 20.71 9.72 -16.79
C SER A 417 21.18 9.91 -15.34
N GLY A 418 22.48 10.20 -15.19
CA GLY A 418 23.09 10.44 -13.88
C GLY A 418 23.36 9.15 -13.09
N THR A 419 23.97 9.30 -11.91
CA THR A 419 24.42 8.19 -11.06
C THR A 419 23.77 8.19 -9.70
N THR A 420 22.94 9.18 -9.37
CA THR A 420 22.21 9.29 -8.10
C THR A 420 20.75 8.95 -8.32
N ARG A 421 20.24 8.00 -7.53
CA ARG A 421 18.91 7.43 -7.66
C ARG A 421 18.16 7.48 -6.34
N PRO A 422 16.84 7.78 -6.33
CA PRO A 422 16.02 7.51 -5.16
C PRO A 422 16.06 6.01 -4.80
N TRP A 423 16.11 5.72 -3.49
CA TRP A 423 15.99 4.34 -3.01
C TRP A 423 14.60 3.76 -3.26
N GLY A 424 13.57 4.50 -2.92
CA GLY A 424 12.18 4.04 -2.95
C GLY A 424 11.18 5.20 -2.76
N LEU A 425 9.93 4.88 -2.42
CA LEU A 425 9.41 3.52 -2.24
C LEU A 425 9.42 2.73 -3.56
N GLY A 426 9.33 1.38 -3.44
CA GLY A 426 9.13 0.51 -4.58
C GLY A 426 7.63 0.26 -4.86
N PRO A 427 7.31 -0.67 -5.79
CA PRO A 427 5.94 -1.04 -6.11
C PRO A 427 5.15 -1.51 -4.90
N ARG A 428 3.81 -1.49 -5.00
CA ARG A 428 2.97 -2.05 -3.96
C ARG A 428 3.11 -3.56 -3.89
N VAL A 429 3.10 -4.05 -2.64
CA VAL A 429 3.05 -5.48 -2.32
C VAL A 429 1.82 -5.76 -1.45
N PRO A 430 1.26 -6.99 -1.45
CA PRO A 430 0.14 -7.31 -0.58
C PRO A 430 0.51 -7.16 0.89
N MET A 431 -0.38 -6.53 1.68
CA MET A 431 -0.30 -6.48 3.13
C MET A 431 -1.66 -6.82 3.72
N TYR A 432 -1.70 -7.92 4.46
CA TYR A 432 -2.87 -8.34 5.22
C TYR A 432 -2.68 -8.00 6.70
N VAL A 433 -3.69 -7.41 7.29
CA VAL A 433 -3.77 -7.15 8.71
C VAL A 433 -4.83 -8.08 9.29
N ILE A 434 -4.37 -9.17 9.92
CA ILE A 434 -5.22 -10.27 10.38
C ILE A 434 -5.28 -10.22 11.90
N SER A 435 -6.45 -9.92 12.43
CA SER A 435 -6.63 -9.75 13.87
C SER A 435 -8.10 -9.70 14.21
N PRO A 436 -8.51 -10.02 15.45
CA PRO A 436 -9.86 -9.77 15.92
C PRO A 436 -10.27 -8.27 15.80
N TRP A 437 -9.33 -7.32 15.77
CA TRP A 437 -9.59 -5.87 15.61
C TRP A 437 -9.63 -5.38 14.15
N SER A 438 -9.40 -6.26 13.17
CA SER A 438 -9.34 -5.89 11.74
C SER A 438 -10.32 -6.64 10.86
N ARG A 439 -11.32 -7.33 11.45
CA ARG A 439 -12.34 -8.14 10.73
C ARG A 439 -13.30 -7.26 9.92
N GLY A 440 -13.91 -7.85 8.88
CA GLY A 440 -15.01 -7.24 8.12
C GLY A 440 -14.69 -6.83 6.69
N GLY A 441 -13.58 -7.31 6.11
CA GLY A 441 -13.25 -7.08 4.69
C GLY A 441 -12.90 -5.63 4.36
N TRP A 442 -12.21 -4.94 5.25
CA TRP A 442 -11.83 -3.54 5.10
C TRP A 442 -10.69 -3.33 4.11
N VAL A 443 -10.62 -2.13 3.53
CA VAL A 443 -9.43 -1.62 2.86
C VAL A 443 -8.89 -0.40 3.62
N SER A 444 -7.56 -0.36 3.81
CA SER A 444 -6.83 0.83 4.25
C SER A 444 -5.94 1.31 3.11
N SER A 445 -6.18 2.54 2.65
CA SER A 445 -5.45 3.16 1.55
C SER A 445 -4.46 4.23 2.03
N GLU A 446 -4.05 4.17 3.31
CA GLU A 446 -2.92 4.94 3.81
C GLU A 446 -1.63 4.39 3.22
N VAL A 447 -0.66 5.26 2.96
CA VAL A 447 0.66 4.85 2.49
C VAL A 447 1.43 4.19 3.63
N PHE A 448 1.84 2.96 3.40
CA PHE A 448 2.68 2.17 4.29
C PHE A 448 3.86 1.59 3.53
N ASP A 449 4.90 1.22 4.28
CA ASP A 449 6.02 0.42 3.80
C ASP A 449 6.55 -0.51 4.90
N HIS A 450 7.69 -1.15 4.70
CA HIS A 450 8.26 -2.05 5.69
C HIS A 450 8.63 -1.36 7.00
N THR A 451 8.94 -0.05 6.99
CA THR A 451 9.19 0.72 8.22
C THR A 451 7.94 0.85 9.09
N SER A 452 6.75 0.74 8.49
CA SER A 452 5.47 0.85 9.19
C SER A 452 5.28 -0.23 10.26
N VAL A 453 5.85 -1.43 10.06
CA VAL A 453 5.85 -2.51 11.08
C VAL A 453 6.70 -2.10 12.27
N GLY A 454 7.90 -1.58 12.03
CA GLY A 454 8.75 -1.04 13.10
C GLY A 454 8.05 0.08 13.89
N ARG A 455 7.35 0.99 13.19
CA ARG A 455 6.56 2.06 13.80
C ARG A 455 5.36 1.55 14.62
N PHE A 456 4.73 0.46 14.18
CA PHE A 456 3.71 -0.22 14.98
C PHE A 456 4.29 -0.77 16.29
N LEU A 457 5.47 -1.37 16.24
CA LEU A 457 6.18 -1.85 17.43
C LEU A 457 6.61 -0.70 18.35
N GLU A 458 7.10 0.43 17.80
CA GLU A 458 7.36 1.67 18.58
C GLU A 458 6.13 2.08 19.37
N LYS A 459 4.99 2.20 18.69
CA LYS A 459 3.75 2.68 19.30
C LYS A 459 3.19 1.72 20.35
N ARG A 460 3.36 0.41 20.12
CA ARG A 460 2.87 -0.62 21.04
C ARG A 460 3.79 -0.87 22.22
N PHE A 461 5.09 -0.90 22.02
CA PHE A 461 6.06 -1.34 23.04
C PHE A 461 6.97 -0.22 23.55
N GLY A 462 6.88 0.98 22.99
CA GLY A 462 7.67 2.13 23.43
C GLY A 462 9.16 2.05 23.06
N ILE A 463 9.53 1.22 22.10
CA ILE A 463 10.88 1.25 21.51
C ILE A 463 11.01 2.43 20.57
N THR A 464 12.23 2.81 20.19
CA THR A 464 12.50 3.83 19.19
C THR A 464 13.43 3.27 18.11
N VAL A 465 13.01 3.37 16.85
CA VAL A 465 13.77 2.90 15.68
C VAL A 465 14.41 4.10 14.98
N ASP A 466 15.52 4.59 15.54
CA ASP A 466 16.19 5.83 15.09
C ASP A 466 16.74 5.77 13.65
N SER A 467 16.86 4.58 13.09
CA SER A 467 17.29 4.35 11.70
C SER A 467 16.25 4.71 10.66
N ILE A 468 14.96 4.78 11.02
CA ILE A 468 13.90 5.21 10.09
C ILE A 468 14.11 6.69 9.78
N SER A 469 14.29 7.00 8.49
CA SER A 469 14.54 8.37 8.03
C SER A 469 13.38 9.33 8.30
N PRO A 470 13.64 10.63 8.37
CA PRO A 470 12.59 11.65 8.49
C PRO A 470 11.55 11.56 7.36
N TRP A 471 11.98 11.24 6.13
CA TRP A 471 11.07 11.13 5.00
C TRP A 471 10.11 9.94 5.14
N HIS A 472 10.61 8.73 5.46
CA HIS A 472 9.76 7.56 5.72
C HIS A 472 8.81 7.81 6.89
N ARG A 473 9.26 8.46 7.96
CA ARG A 473 8.40 8.83 9.09
C ARG A 473 7.30 9.81 8.73
N ALA A 474 7.56 10.72 7.79
CA ALA A 474 6.56 11.70 7.36
C ALA A 474 5.51 11.07 6.43
N VAL A 475 5.92 10.20 5.50
CA VAL A 475 5.09 9.70 4.41
C VAL A 475 4.38 8.38 4.75
N CYS A 476 5.07 7.47 5.45
CA CYS A 476 4.53 6.14 5.75
C CYS A 476 3.85 6.12 7.13
N GLY A 477 2.64 5.58 7.20
CA GLY A 477 1.88 5.40 8.43
C GLY A 477 2.46 4.34 9.36
N ASP A 478 1.79 4.14 10.51
CA ASP A 478 2.20 3.18 11.55
C ASP A 478 1.29 1.94 11.63
N LEU A 479 0.50 1.68 10.60
CA LEU A 479 -0.49 0.60 10.49
C LEU A 479 -1.69 0.69 11.46
N THR A 480 -1.72 1.61 12.43
CA THR A 480 -2.84 1.67 13.39
C THR A 480 -4.18 2.01 12.74
N SER A 481 -4.19 2.74 11.62
CA SER A 481 -5.40 3.04 10.85
C SER A 481 -6.08 1.80 10.24
N ALA A 482 -5.36 0.67 10.13
CA ALA A 482 -5.90 -0.58 9.60
C ALA A 482 -6.82 -1.31 10.61
N PHE A 483 -6.92 -0.82 11.86
CA PHE A 483 -7.66 -1.46 12.94
C PHE A 483 -8.84 -0.60 13.42
N ASP A 484 -9.78 -1.27 14.10
CA ASP A 484 -10.75 -0.64 15.01
C ASP A 484 -10.57 -1.27 16.38
N PHE A 485 -9.78 -0.63 17.23
CA PHE A 485 -9.52 -1.13 18.60
C PHE A 485 -10.70 -0.88 19.53
N ALA A 486 -11.50 0.15 19.28
CA ALA A 486 -12.60 0.55 20.13
C ALA A 486 -13.88 -0.26 19.90
N SER A 487 -14.15 -0.63 18.63
CA SER A 487 -15.37 -1.35 18.25
C SER A 487 -15.11 -2.48 17.25
N PRO A 488 -14.25 -3.45 17.59
CA PRO A 488 -13.68 -4.41 16.62
C PRO A 488 -14.64 -5.52 16.14
N ASN A 489 -15.82 -5.62 16.72
CA ASN A 489 -16.70 -6.76 16.54
C ASN A 489 -17.75 -6.53 15.43
N ASP A 490 -17.30 -6.41 14.18
CA ASP A 490 -18.20 -6.46 13.03
C ASP A 490 -18.63 -7.92 12.80
N PRO A 491 -19.93 -8.25 12.91
CA PRO A 491 -20.45 -9.60 12.72
C PRO A 491 -20.67 -9.97 11.24
N SER A 492 -20.43 -9.06 10.31
CA SER A 492 -20.62 -9.34 8.88
C SER A 492 -19.47 -10.17 8.32
N PHE A 493 -19.82 -11.29 7.66
CA PHE A 493 -18.86 -12.16 6.99
C PHE A 493 -19.21 -12.24 5.50
N PRO A 494 -18.21 -12.10 4.60
CA PRO A 494 -18.44 -12.30 3.18
C PRO A 494 -18.70 -13.78 2.88
N VAL A 495 -19.49 -14.05 1.84
CA VAL A 495 -19.67 -15.41 1.30
C VAL A 495 -18.51 -15.66 0.33
N LEU A 496 -17.70 -16.68 0.62
CA LEU A 496 -16.52 -17.02 -0.17
C LEU A 496 -16.53 -18.51 -0.55
N PRO A 497 -15.96 -18.89 -1.70
CA PRO A 497 -15.85 -20.28 -2.11
C PRO A 497 -14.88 -21.07 -1.21
N ASP A 498 -15.09 -22.39 -1.13
CA ASP A 498 -14.16 -23.29 -0.48
C ASP A 498 -12.82 -23.33 -1.23
N ASN A 499 -11.73 -23.49 -0.50
CA ASN A 499 -10.37 -23.53 -1.05
C ASN A 499 -9.97 -24.88 -1.67
N GLY A 500 -10.64 -25.96 -1.33
CA GLY A 500 -10.32 -27.31 -1.79
C GLY A 500 -8.97 -27.86 -1.28
N ASP A 501 -8.50 -28.93 -1.93
CA ASP A 501 -7.23 -29.62 -1.63
C ASP A 501 -6.06 -28.99 -2.39
N TYR A 502 -5.16 -28.33 -1.68
CA TYR A 502 -4.01 -27.64 -2.26
C TYR A 502 -3.06 -28.57 -3.03
N ALA A 503 -2.81 -29.79 -2.53
CA ALA A 503 -1.91 -30.74 -3.18
C ALA A 503 -2.51 -31.27 -4.50
N ALA A 504 -3.81 -31.52 -4.52
CA ALA A 504 -4.51 -31.89 -5.75
C ALA A 504 -4.51 -30.75 -6.77
N GLN A 505 -4.69 -29.51 -6.32
CA GLN A 505 -4.61 -28.32 -7.17
C GLN A 505 -3.22 -28.17 -7.83
N GLU A 506 -2.13 -28.34 -7.06
CA GLU A 506 -0.77 -28.31 -7.59
C GLU A 506 -0.50 -29.40 -8.62
N ALA A 507 -0.92 -30.63 -8.30
CA ALA A 507 -0.74 -31.76 -9.22
C ALA A 507 -1.44 -31.50 -10.57
N GLN A 508 -2.65 -30.94 -10.54
CA GLN A 508 -3.38 -30.55 -11.74
C GLN A 508 -2.66 -29.43 -12.49
N GLN A 509 -2.24 -28.37 -11.80
CA GLN A 509 -1.57 -27.23 -12.43
C GLN A 509 -0.28 -27.60 -13.18
N ARG A 510 0.50 -28.54 -12.65
CA ARG A 510 1.74 -29.04 -13.27
C ARG A 510 1.50 -29.75 -14.61
N THR A 511 0.27 -30.16 -14.93
CA THR A 511 -0.10 -30.76 -16.23
C THR A 511 -0.46 -29.74 -17.30
N LEU A 512 -0.67 -28.47 -16.92
CA LEU A 512 -1.10 -27.40 -17.82
C LEU A 512 0.10 -26.70 -18.49
N PRO A 513 -0.11 -26.02 -19.64
CA PRO A 513 0.91 -25.22 -20.30
C PRO A 513 1.43 -24.10 -19.40
N ARG A 514 2.66 -23.64 -19.66
CA ARG A 514 3.22 -22.47 -18.98
C ARG A 514 2.31 -21.25 -19.15
N ALA A 515 2.26 -20.40 -18.11
CA ALA A 515 1.47 -19.18 -18.08
C ALA A 515 2.15 -18.07 -18.92
N ASP A 516 2.02 -18.15 -20.24
CA ASP A 516 2.52 -17.15 -21.18
C ASP A 516 1.45 -16.09 -21.53
N PRO A 517 1.84 -14.84 -21.88
CA PRO A 517 0.91 -13.84 -22.38
C PRO A 517 0.13 -14.33 -23.61
N PRO A 518 -1.18 -14.05 -23.69
CA PRO A 518 -1.97 -14.44 -24.86
C PRO A 518 -1.53 -13.68 -26.11
N ALA A 519 -1.67 -14.32 -27.27
CA ALA A 519 -1.33 -13.71 -28.56
C ALA A 519 -2.18 -12.46 -28.88
N THR A 520 -3.41 -12.44 -28.40
CA THR A 520 -4.31 -11.28 -28.51
C THR A 520 -4.50 -10.66 -27.12
N PRO A 521 -4.27 -9.34 -26.96
CA PRO A 521 -4.50 -8.66 -25.69
C PRO A 521 -5.92 -8.89 -25.16
N GLN A 522 -6.02 -9.12 -23.87
CA GLN A 522 -7.29 -9.25 -23.16
C GLN A 522 -7.74 -7.89 -22.64
N ALA A 523 -9.06 -7.69 -22.51
CA ALA A 523 -9.59 -6.56 -21.76
C ALA A 523 -9.20 -6.68 -20.30
N LEU A 524 -8.87 -5.57 -19.67
CA LEU A 524 -8.64 -5.51 -18.24
C LEU A 524 -9.93 -5.87 -17.48
N PHE A 525 -9.78 -6.48 -16.33
CA PHE A 525 -10.90 -6.89 -15.50
C PHE A 525 -10.66 -6.52 -14.04
N GLN A 526 -11.66 -5.90 -13.43
CA GLN A 526 -11.78 -5.78 -11.98
C GLN A 526 -13.24 -6.01 -11.60
N GLU A 527 -13.47 -6.71 -10.49
CA GLU A 527 -14.81 -6.89 -9.92
C GLU A 527 -15.40 -5.53 -9.55
N THR A 528 -16.65 -5.28 -9.93
CA THR A 528 -17.38 -4.07 -9.52
C THR A 528 -17.87 -4.14 -8.08
N GLY A 529 -18.10 -2.97 -7.47
CA GLY A 529 -18.64 -2.85 -6.12
C GLY A 529 -17.66 -2.25 -5.13
N THR A 530 -18.18 -1.89 -3.97
CA THR A 530 -17.42 -1.25 -2.89
C THR A 530 -17.11 -2.24 -1.77
N ARG A 531 -16.20 -1.83 -0.90
CA ARG A 531 -15.92 -2.48 0.39
C ARG A 531 -15.78 -1.40 1.48
N PRO A 532 -15.92 -1.77 2.79
CA PRO A 532 -15.65 -0.82 3.87
C PRO A 532 -14.24 -0.27 3.75
N SER A 533 -14.07 1.03 3.92
CA SER A 533 -12.77 1.72 3.85
C SER A 533 -12.46 2.41 5.16
N ARG A 534 -11.23 2.25 5.63
CA ARG A 534 -10.74 2.91 6.84
C ARG A 534 -10.69 4.42 6.64
N ALA A 535 -10.84 5.17 7.72
CA ALA A 535 -10.56 6.59 7.74
C ALA A 535 -9.08 6.83 7.46
N LEU A 536 -8.77 7.85 6.68
CA LEU A 536 -7.39 8.20 6.31
C LEU A 536 -7.00 9.55 6.90
N PRO A 537 -5.70 9.78 7.12
CA PRO A 537 -5.21 10.98 7.77
C PRO A 537 -4.96 12.16 6.80
N TYR A 538 -5.45 12.10 5.56
CA TYR A 538 -5.11 13.04 4.50
C TYR A 538 -6.15 14.15 4.34
N GLU A 539 -5.66 15.40 4.22
CA GLU A 539 -6.43 16.55 3.75
C GLU A 539 -5.52 17.37 2.84
N LEU A 540 -5.65 17.12 1.52
CA LEU A 540 -4.71 17.57 0.51
C LEU A 540 -5.35 18.62 -0.40
N HIS A 541 -4.57 19.66 -0.76
CA HIS A 541 -5.00 20.73 -1.64
C HIS A 541 -3.95 21.00 -2.70
N VAL A 542 -4.40 21.18 -3.94
CA VAL A 542 -3.57 21.75 -5.01
C VAL A 542 -4.42 22.75 -5.80
N SER A 543 -3.85 23.91 -6.01
CA SER A 543 -4.43 24.97 -6.88
C SER A 543 -3.39 25.46 -7.88
N ALA A 544 -3.86 26.07 -8.98
CA ALA A 544 -3.03 26.65 -10.00
C ALA A 544 -3.31 28.14 -10.14
N ARG A 545 -2.25 28.93 -10.29
CA ARG A 545 -2.30 30.37 -10.61
C ARG A 545 -1.51 30.62 -11.88
N VAL A 546 -2.05 31.44 -12.76
CA VAL A 546 -1.35 31.94 -13.95
C VAL A 546 -0.85 33.36 -13.67
N GLY A 547 0.47 33.55 -13.73
CA GLY A 547 1.11 34.85 -13.55
C GLY A 547 0.86 35.81 -14.73
N GLU A 548 1.21 37.08 -14.53
CA GLU A 548 1.16 38.10 -15.61
C GLU A 548 2.14 37.78 -16.74
N ASP A 549 3.24 37.10 -16.42
CA ASP A 549 4.25 36.60 -17.36
C ASP A 549 3.81 35.31 -18.10
N GLY A 550 2.60 34.78 -17.82
CA GLY A 550 2.05 33.58 -18.41
C GLY A 550 2.55 32.27 -17.81
N ARG A 551 3.46 32.28 -16.83
CA ARG A 551 3.88 31.11 -16.10
C ARG A 551 2.76 30.54 -15.25
N VAL A 552 2.74 29.23 -15.08
CA VAL A 552 1.77 28.53 -14.23
C VAL A 552 2.44 28.09 -12.94
N THR A 553 1.98 28.60 -11.82
CA THR A 553 2.42 28.20 -10.48
C THR A 553 1.41 27.20 -9.90
N LEU A 554 1.86 26.00 -9.49
CA LEU A 554 1.09 25.11 -8.63
C LEU A 554 1.45 25.32 -7.17
N LEU A 555 0.42 25.42 -6.33
CA LEU A 555 0.53 25.49 -4.89
C LEU A 555 0.04 24.18 -4.27
N PHE A 556 0.91 23.49 -3.54
CA PHE A 556 0.64 22.23 -2.82
C PHE A 556 0.51 22.53 -1.33
N SER A 557 -0.57 22.09 -0.70
CA SER A 557 -0.79 22.29 0.72
C SER A 557 -1.35 21.00 1.35
N ASN A 558 -0.94 20.73 2.57
CA ASN A 558 -1.38 19.56 3.35
C ASN A 558 -1.88 20.05 4.72
N THR A 559 -3.17 19.95 4.94
CA THR A 559 -3.83 20.27 6.23
C THR A 559 -4.22 19.02 7.01
N GLY A 560 -3.86 17.83 6.50
CA GLY A 560 -3.99 16.55 7.18
C GLY A 560 -3.00 16.35 8.33
N THR A 561 -2.84 15.11 8.77
CA THR A 561 -1.98 14.76 9.93
C THR A 561 -0.78 13.88 9.58
N VAL A 562 -0.65 13.46 8.32
CA VAL A 562 0.47 12.67 7.76
C VAL A 562 0.96 13.34 6.49
N GLY A 563 2.26 13.25 6.21
CA GLY A 563 2.86 13.79 4.99
C GLY A 563 2.35 13.07 3.74
N ALA A 564 2.37 13.76 2.61
CA ALA A 564 1.94 13.20 1.33
C ALA A 564 2.89 13.57 0.20
N VAL A 565 2.98 12.69 -0.79
CA VAL A 565 3.74 12.92 -2.02
C VAL A 565 2.77 13.23 -3.15
N PHE A 566 3.00 14.34 -3.84
CA PHE A 566 2.31 14.71 -5.07
C PHE A 566 3.22 14.44 -6.26
N HIS A 567 2.69 13.72 -7.25
CA HIS A 567 3.34 13.49 -8.54
C HIS A 567 2.72 14.43 -9.57
N VAL A 568 3.54 15.17 -10.31
CA VAL A 568 3.06 16.07 -11.36
C VAL A 568 3.62 15.61 -12.70
N TYR A 569 2.72 15.18 -13.59
CA TYR A 569 2.99 14.85 -14.97
C TYR A 569 2.65 16.06 -15.84
N ASP A 570 3.63 16.57 -16.56
CA ASP A 570 3.42 17.59 -17.59
C ASP A 570 3.03 16.87 -18.89
N LYS A 571 1.75 16.91 -19.26
CA LYS A 571 1.25 16.18 -20.42
C LYS A 571 1.69 16.78 -21.77
N LYS A 572 2.26 17.96 -21.75
CA LYS A 572 2.96 18.55 -22.92
C LYS A 572 4.35 17.91 -23.09
N HIS A 573 4.93 17.39 -21.99
CA HIS A 573 6.31 16.92 -21.91
C HIS A 573 6.42 15.59 -21.11
N LEU A 574 5.66 14.57 -21.53
CA LEU A 574 5.63 13.25 -20.87
C LEU A 574 6.95 12.46 -20.99
N ASP A 575 7.86 12.90 -21.84
CA ASP A 575 9.24 12.39 -21.93
C ASP A 575 10.13 12.86 -20.77
N LEU A 576 9.79 13.98 -20.12
CA LEU A 576 10.50 14.47 -18.95
C LEU A 576 10.15 13.66 -17.70
N ILE A 577 11.04 13.79 -16.70
CA ILE A 577 10.82 13.19 -15.37
C ILE A 577 9.63 13.89 -14.70
N PRO A 578 8.61 13.15 -14.21
CA PRO A 578 7.53 13.76 -13.43
C PRO A 578 8.10 14.39 -12.16
N ARG A 579 7.66 15.61 -11.85
CA ARG A 579 8.08 16.28 -10.62
C ARG A 579 7.37 15.70 -9.42
N ARG A 580 8.08 15.57 -8.29
CA ARG A 580 7.53 15.07 -7.03
C ARG A 580 7.69 16.07 -5.90
N TYR A 581 6.64 16.19 -5.09
CA TYR A 581 6.57 17.13 -3.98
C TYR A 581 6.15 16.40 -2.72
N THR A 582 7.02 16.40 -1.69
CA THR A 582 6.65 15.89 -0.37
C THR A 582 6.25 17.04 0.54
N VAL A 583 5.03 17.00 1.08
CA VAL A 583 4.48 18.08 1.91
C VAL A 583 4.01 17.53 3.25
N GLU A 584 4.64 17.99 4.33
CA GLU A 584 4.26 17.65 5.70
C GLU A 584 2.95 18.33 6.13
N PRO A 585 2.31 17.83 7.20
CA PRO A 585 1.17 18.51 7.83
C PRO A 585 1.43 19.98 8.16
N GLY A 586 0.48 20.85 7.78
CA GLY A 586 0.55 22.30 8.01
C GLY A 586 1.59 23.02 7.15
N LYS A 587 2.20 22.35 6.17
CA LYS A 587 3.19 22.95 5.25
C LYS A 587 2.60 23.19 3.87
N LEU A 588 3.31 23.99 3.09
CA LEU A 588 3.01 24.27 1.69
C LEU A 588 4.29 24.34 0.87
N LEU A 589 4.16 24.04 -0.44
CA LEU A 589 5.19 24.22 -1.46
C LEU A 589 4.57 24.86 -2.68
N GLU A 590 5.37 25.60 -3.44
CA GLU A 590 4.98 26.08 -4.76
C GLU A 590 6.10 25.80 -5.77
N ASP A 591 5.71 25.62 -7.03
CA ASP A 591 6.66 25.50 -8.15
C ASP A 591 6.03 25.97 -9.46
N ASP A 592 6.88 26.36 -10.41
CA ASP A 592 6.48 27.02 -11.65
C ASP A 592 6.71 26.15 -12.88
N TRP A 593 5.80 26.29 -13.86
CA TRP A 593 5.90 25.74 -15.21
C TRP A 593 5.98 26.87 -16.23
N ASP A 594 6.89 26.72 -17.19
CA ASP A 594 7.18 27.69 -18.22
C ASP A 594 6.24 27.55 -19.43
N ALA A 595 4.93 27.76 -19.22
CA ALA A 595 3.96 27.71 -20.30
C ALA A 595 4.25 28.65 -21.47
N PRO A 596 4.86 29.86 -21.30
CA PRO A 596 5.35 30.68 -22.41
C PRO A 596 6.25 29.96 -23.40
N ALA A 597 7.07 29.00 -22.96
CA ALA A 597 7.91 28.19 -23.85
C ALA A 597 7.10 27.32 -24.81
N ASP A 598 5.85 26.96 -24.43
CA ASP A 598 4.87 26.20 -25.22
C ASP A 598 3.80 27.08 -25.89
N GLY A 599 4.12 28.35 -26.15
CA GLY A 599 3.14 29.30 -26.72
C GLY A 599 2.00 29.69 -25.77
N GLY A 600 2.22 29.52 -24.49
CA GLY A 600 1.24 29.76 -23.43
C GLY A 600 0.46 28.52 -22.98
N ASP A 601 0.50 27.40 -23.73
CA ASP A 601 -0.25 26.19 -23.40
C ASP A 601 0.37 25.43 -22.23
N TYR A 602 -0.51 24.89 -21.36
CA TYR A 602 -0.13 23.97 -20.28
C TYR A 602 -1.19 22.88 -20.08
N ASP A 603 -0.75 21.68 -19.68
CA ASP A 603 -1.62 20.56 -19.29
C ASP A 603 -0.91 19.75 -18.19
N LEU A 604 -1.21 20.08 -16.94
CA LEU A 604 -0.57 19.51 -15.75
C LEU A 604 -1.54 18.55 -15.05
N TRP A 605 -1.06 17.34 -14.81
CA TRP A 605 -1.82 16.29 -14.14
C TRP A 605 -1.15 15.94 -12.80
N VAL A 606 -1.84 16.21 -11.70
CA VAL A 606 -1.37 15.99 -10.34
C VAL A 606 -2.08 14.79 -9.76
N TYR A 607 -1.29 13.86 -9.24
CA TYR A 607 -1.73 12.66 -8.58
C TYR A 607 -1.16 12.56 -7.16
N SER A 608 -1.95 12.04 -6.21
CA SER A 608 -1.52 11.70 -4.85
C SER A 608 -2.31 10.50 -4.32
N THR A 609 -2.25 10.27 -3.02
CA THR A 609 -2.83 9.08 -2.37
C THR A 609 -4.34 8.97 -2.53
N ASN A 610 -4.87 7.75 -2.45
CA ASN A 610 -6.30 7.43 -2.40
C ASN A 610 -7.15 8.12 -3.49
N GLY A 611 -6.67 8.12 -4.76
CA GLY A 611 -7.44 8.69 -5.88
C GLY A 611 -7.54 10.21 -5.87
N PHE A 612 -6.69 10.92 -5.10
CA PHE A 612 -6.58 12.36 -5.21
C PHE A 612 -5.97 12.74 -6.56
N VAL A 613 -6.75 13.44 -7.39
CA VAL A 613 -6.33 13.92 -8.70
C VAL A 613 -6.75 15.37 -8.90
N ARG A 614 -5.85 16.15 -9.49
CA ARG A 614 -6.11 17.50 -9.98
C ARG A 614 -5.55 17.62 -11.39
N THR A 615 -6.31 18.22 -12.29
CA THR A 615 -5.79 18.58 -13.60
C THR A 615 -5.94 20.08 -13.83
N PHE A 616 -4.95 20.67 -14.48
CA PHE A 616 -4.90 22.07 -14.82
C PHE A 616 -4.46 22.21 -16.27
N SER A 617 -5.36 22.60 -17.15
CA SER A 617 -5.02 22.85 -18.56
C SER A 617 -5.59 24.16 -19.05
N GLY A 618 -4.95 24.73 -20.07
CA GLY A 618 -5.36 25.98 -20.67
C GLY A 618 -4.19 26.70 -21.37
N ASN A 619 -4.42 27.98 -21.67
CA ASN A 619 -3.40 28.86 -22.22
C ASN A 619 -3.21 30.09 -21.30
N GLY A 620 -1.99 30.29 -20.82
CA GLY A 620 -1.65 31.35 -19.88
C GLY A 620 -1.76 32.77 -20.44
N ALA A 621 -1.66 32.93 -21.77
CA ALA A 621 -1.78 34.22 -22.44
C ALA A 621 -3.23 34.60 -22.76
N THR A 622 -4.06 33.63 -23.23
CA THR A 622 -5.39 33.90 -23.82
C THR A 622 -6.53 33.34 -22.97
N GLY A 623 -6.27 32.41 -22.06
CA GLY A 623 -7.30 31.79 -21.22
C GLY A 623 -7.90 32.76 -20.21
N ALA A 624 -9.10 32.42 -19.70
CA ALA A 624 -9.77 33.15 -18.64
C ALA A 624 -8.89 33.25 -17.40
N LYS A 625 -8.85 34.41 -16.76
CA LYS A 625 -8.08 34.66 -15.54
C LYS A 625 -8.85 34.17 -14.30
N VAL A 626 -9.27 32.92 -14.32
CA VAL A 626 -9.99 32.28 -13.22
C VAL A 626 -9.07 31.32 -12.45
N GLU A 627 -9.09 31.44 -11.13
CA GLU A 627 -8.46 30.51 -10.20
C GLU A 627 -9.54 29.70 -9.50
N ALA A 628 -9.36 28.41 -9.41
CA ALA A 628 -10.33 27.51 -8.76
C ALA A 628 -9.62 26.62 -7.75
N GLN A 629 -10.27 26.44 -6.62
CA GLN A 629 -9.84 25.50 -5.58
C GLN A 629 -11.05 24.74 -5.02
N VAL A 630 -10.80 23.52 -4.53
CA VAL A 630 -11.76 22.76 -3.74
C VAL A 630 -11.50 23.02 -2.28
N CYS A 631 -12.54 23.41 -1.56
CA CYS A 631 -12.53 23.58 -0.13
C CYS A 631 -13.37 22.47 0.53
N TYR A 632 -12.98 22.07 1.72
CA TYR A 632 -13.58 20.96 2.47
C TYR A 632 -14.40 21.49 3.66
N ASP A 633 -15.68 21.10 3.72
CA ASP A 633 -16.52 21.25 4.91
C ASP A 633 -16.65 19.89 5.59
N VAL A 634 -15.62 19.54 6.35
CA VAL A 634 -15.48 18.25 7.02
C VAL A 634 -16.63 17.99 7.99
N GLN A 635 -17.12 19.04 8.69
CA GLN A 635 -18.19 18.91 9.68
C GLN A 635 -19.52 18.50 9.07
N ASN A 636 -19.83 19.05 7.89
CA ASN A 636 -21.08 18.79 7.18
C ASN A 636 -20.97 17.71 6.09
N GLY A 637 -19.77 17.11 5.89
CA GLY A 637 -19.55 16.12 4.86
C GLY A 637 -19.81 16.69 3.45
N ALA A 638 -19.30 17.89 3.19
CA ALA A 638 -19.52 18.63 1.96
C ALA A 638 -18.21 19.17 1.39
N VAL A 639 -18.21 19.41 0.08
CA VAL A 639 -17.15 20.15 -0.61
C VAL A 639 -17.77 21.33 -1.36
N TYR A 640 -16.96 22.36 -1.60
CA TYR A 640 -17.34 23.45 -2.48
C TYR A 640 -16.17 23.87 -3.37
N ALA A 641 -16.52 24.19 -4.61
CA ALA A 641 -15.60 24.84 -5.52
C ALA A 641 -15.69 26.36 -5.29
N LYS A 642 -14.54 26.96 -4.97
CA LYS A 642 -14.38 28.41 -4.86
C LYS A 642 -13.67 28.90 -6.10
N VAL A 643 -14.29 29.80 -6.85
CA VAL A 643 -13.77 30.32 -8.10
C VAL A 643 -13.56 31.83 -7.96
N ALA A 644 -12.34 32.29 -8.14
CA ALA A 644 -11.97 33.70 -8.14
C ALA A 644 -11.65 34.13 -9.58
N ASN A 645 -12.13 35.31 -9.98
CA ASN A 645 -11.82 35.91 -11.28
C ASN A 645 -10.87 37.09 -11.11
N ALA A 646 -9.62 36.90 -11.47
CA ALA A 646 -8.61 37.95 -11.45
C ALA A 646 -8.64 38.83 -12.71
N GLY A 647 -9.53 38.54 -13.68
CA GLY A 647 -9.68 39.32 -14.91
C GLY A 647 -10.44 40.62 -14.71
N SER A 648 -10.36 41.47 -15.72
CA SER A 648 -11.07 42.79 -15.75
C SER A 648 -12.49 42.74 -16.28
N ALA A 649 -12.96 41.56 -16.77
CA ALA A 649 -14.33 41.31 -17.26
C ALA A 649 -14.96 40.16 -16.47
N PRO A 650 -16.29 40.09 -16.38
CA PRO A 650 -16.96 38.91 -15.80
C PRO A 650 -16.61 37.65 -16.56
N ALA A 651 -16.48 36.53 -15.84
CA ALA A 651 -16.21 35.21 -16.40
C ALA A 651 -17.42 34.29 -16.16
N SER A 652 -17.86 33.60 -17.22
CA SER A 652 -18.87 32.54 -17.09
C SER A 652 -18.14 31.18 -16.93
N VAL A 653 -18.49 30.46 -15.88
CA VAL A 653 -17.84 29.21 -15.49
C VAL A 653 -18.88 28.11 -15.42
N THR A 654 -18.59 27.01 -16.12
CA THR A 654 -19.42 25.80 -16.08
C THR A 654 -18.75 24.76 -15.18
N LEU A 655 -19.53 24.22 -14.22
CA LEU A 655 -19.10 23.08 -13.43
C LEU A 655 -19.93 21.85 -13.80
N GLN A 656 -19.26 20.73 -14.02
CA GLN A 656 -19.90 19.47 -14.37
C GLN A 656 -19.39 18.34 -13.49
N ALA A 657 -20.31 17.52 -12.97
CA ALA A 657 -19.95 16.27 -12.30
C ALA A 657 -19.53 15.23 -13.34
N ASN A 658 -18.41 14.55 -13.10
CA ASN A 658 -17.93 13.45 -13.94
C ASN A 658 -18.37 12.09 -13.38
N ALA A 659 -18.64 12.01 -12.07
CA ALA A 659 -19.06 10.79 -11.38
C ALA A 659 -19.84 11.14 -10.09
N TYR A 660 -20.46 10.13 -9.49
CA TYR A 660 -21.12 10.09 -8.20
C TYR A 660 -22.43 10.84 -8.09
N ARG A 661 -22.77 11.69 -9.04
CA ARG A 661 -24.03 12.46 -9.07
C ARG A 661 -24.46 12.76 -10.50
N GLY A 662 -25.76 12.93 -10.69
CA GLY A 662 -26.36 13.16 -12.01
C GLY A 662 -27.02 14.55 -12.18
N ASP A 663 -26.84 15.45 -11.20
CA ASP A 663 -27.35 16.84 -11.28
C ASP A 663 -26.26 17.75 -11.89
N GLY A 664 -26.67 18.92 -12.33
CA GLY A 664 -25.81 19.85 -13.07
C GLY A 664 -26.09 19.80 -14.58
N PRO A 665 -25.26 20.43 -15.46
CA PRO A 665 -24.14 21.31 -15.07
C PRO A 665 -24.59 22.58 -14.33
N TRP A 666 -23.71 23.15 -13.50
CA TRP A 666 -23.95 24.40 -12.80
C TRP A 666 -23.23 25.56 -13.51
N GLN A 667 -23.88 26.70 -13.60
CA GLN A 667 -23.33 27.92 -14.18
C GLN A 667 -23.00 28.92 -13.07
N LEU A 668 -21.82 29.49 -13.08
CA LEU A 668 -21.40 30.56 -12.20
C LEU A 668 -20.98 31.76 -13.02
N ASP A 669 -21.60 32.89 -12.79
CA ASP A 669 -21.15 34.18 -13.32
C ASP A 669 -20.28 34.83 -12.25
N VAL A 670 -18.97 34.91 -12.51
CA VAL A 670 -17.96 35.43 -11.56
C VAL A 670 -17.62 36.87 -11.99
N PRO A 671 -18.03 37.89 -11.21
CA PRO A 671 -17.71 39.28 -11.54
C PRO A 671 -16.19 39.52 -11.66
N ALA A 672 -15.82 40.56 -12.42
CA ALA A 672 -14.42 41.02 -12.46
C ALA A 672 -13.89 41.31 -11.03
N GLY A 673 -12.77 40.74 -10.65
CA GLY A 673 -12.23 40.83 -9.29
C GLY A 673 -13.05 40.17 -8.21
N GLY A 674 -14.11 39.38 -8.58
CA GLY A 674 -15.06 38.76 -7.67
C GLY A 674 -14.78 37.27 -7.41
N VAL A 675 -15.63 36.68 -6.55
CA VAL A 675 -15.61 35.25 -6.19
C VAL A 675 -16.99 34.69 -6.27
N ALA A 676 -17.11 33.45 -6.73
CA ALA A 676 -18.37 32.67 -6.66
C ALA A 676 -18.06 31.25 -6.10
N GLU A 677 -19.08 30.62 -5.54
CA GLU A 677 -18.94 29.30 -4.92
C GLU A 677 -20.11 28.38 -5.35
N GLN A 678 -19.78 27.09 -5.50
CA GLN A 678 -20.76 26.02 -5.70
C GLN A 678 -20.52 24.94 -4.65
N HIS A 679 -21.57 24.59 -3.90
CA HIS A 679 -21.53 23.64 -2.79
C HIS A 679 -22.21 22.32 -3.13
N TRP A 680 -21.66 21.22 -2.60
CA TRP A 680 -22.25 19.88 -2.72
C TRP A 680 -22.09 19.07 -1.44
N THR A 681 -23.15 18.39 -1.01
CA THR A 681 -23.08 17.32 -0.02
C THR A 681 -22.58 16.04 -0.67
N LEU A 682 -21.82 15.22 0.06
CA LEU A 682 -21.19 13.99 -0.44
C LEU A 682 -21.73 12.71 0.23
N ALA A 683 -22.84 12.83 1.01
CA ALA A 683 -23.39 11.70 1.77
C ALA A 683 -23.72 10.48 0.89
N ASP A 684 -24.26 10.70 -0.30
CA ASP A 684 -24.72 9.65 -1.20
C ASP A 684 -23.58 8.97 -1.99
N SER A 685 -22.39 9.56 -1.99
CA SER A 685 -21.19 9.07 -2.70
C SER A 685 -20.16 8.40 -1.81
N GLY A 686 -20.41 8.29 -0.50
CA GLY A 686 -19.39 7.84 0.46
C GLY A 686 -18.22 8.82 0.58
N ASN A 687 -18.49 10.10 0.45
CA ASN A 687 -17.56 11.23 0.47
C ASN A 687 -16.65 11.37 -0.78
N TRP A 688 -16.92 10.63 -1.86
CA TRP A 688 -16.20 10.77 -3.12
C TRP A 688 -16.76 11.90 -3.97
N TYR A 689 -15.87 12.63 -4.66
CA TYR A 689 -16.21 13.70 -5.59
C TYR A 689 -15.33 13.65 -6.83
N ASP A 690 -15.91 14.08 -7.96
CA ASP A 690 -15.20 14.24 -9.23
C ASP A 690 -15.98 15.21 -10.10
N PHE A 691 -15.43 16.39 -10.33
CA PHE A 691 -16.04 17.39 -11.18
C PHE A 691 -15.00 18.17 -11.99
N THR A 692 -15.42 18.66 -13.14
CA THR A 692 -14.64 19.52 -14.02
C THR A 692 -15.23 20.93 -14.03
N LEU A 693 -14.39 21.93 -13.95
CA LEU A 693 -14.66 23.32 -14.15
C LEU A 693 -14.12 23.74 -15.51
N VAL A 694 -14.94 24.39 -16.32
CA VAL A 694 -14.56 24.97 -17.62
C VAL A 694 -14.89 26.45 -17.64
N ALA A 695 -13.92 27.26 -18.02
CA ALA A 695 -14.07 28.67 -18.37
C ALA A 695 -13.36 28.90 -19.72
N ASP A 696 -13.52 30.06 -20.35
CA ASP A 696 -12.96 30.33 -21.67
C ASP A 696 -11.45 30.01 -21.74
N GLY A 697 -11.09 28.95 -22.52
CA GLY A 697 -9.72 28.47 -22.69
C GLY A 697 -9.06 27.88 -21.45
N VAL A 698 -9.81 27.53 -20.40
CA VAL A 698 -9.29 26.97 -19.14
C VAL A 698 -10.14 25.80 -18.68
N GLU A 699 -9.49 24.70 -18.31
CA GLU A 699 -10.13 23.52 -17.68
C GLU A 699 -9.43 23.12 -16.39
N ARG A 700 -10.21 22.78 -15.38
CA ARG A 700 -9.74 22.30 -14.07
C ARG A 700 -10.57 21.08 -13.66
N ARG A 701 -9.93 19.96 -13.30
CA ARG A 701 -10.62 18.80 -12.74
C ARG A 701 -10.19 18.56 -11.31
N PHE A 702 -11.14 18.18 -10.48
CA PHE A 702 -10.95 17.91 -9.07
C PHE A 702 -11.62 16.59 -8.72
N ALA A 703 -10.83 15.58 -8.34
CA ALA A 703 -11.32 14.29 -7.90
C ALA A 703 -10.62 13.85 -6.61
N GLY A 704 -11.32 13.07 -5.80
CA GLY A 704 -10.81 12.53 -4.56
C GLY A 704 -11.91 12.16 -3.58
N ARG A 705 -11.52 11.90 -2.34
CA ARG A 705 -12.40 11.60 -1.21
C ARG A 705 -12.21 12.66 -0.13
N LEU A 706 -13.31 13.14 0.43
CA LEU A 706 -13.31 13.98 1.63
C LEU A 706 -13.10 13.06 2.85
N GLU A 707 -12.01 13.22 3.58
CA GLU A 707 -11.75 12.50 4.82
C GLU A 707 -12.38 13.25 5.99
N THR A 708 -13.25 12.57 6.74
CA THR A 708 -14.01 13.14 7.86
C THR A 708 -13.56 12.59 9.21
N GLY A 709 -12.46 11.82 9.26
CA GLY A 709 -12.03 11.06 10.42
C GLY A 709 -12.92 9.85 10.74
N LYS A 710 -13.91 9.56 9.89
CA LYS A 710 -14.81 8.40 10.03
C LYS A 710 -14.54 7.39 8.92
N HIS A 711 -14.78 6.12 9.23
CA HIS A 711 -14.78 5.06 8.23
C HIS A 711 -15.85 5.32 7.16
N GLY A 712 -15.61 4.82 5.95
CA GLY A 712 -16.51 5.00 4.81
C GLY A 712 -16.49 3.79 3.88
N ILE A 713 -16.57 4.05 2.58
CA ILE A 713 -16.48 3.04 1.52
C ILE A 713 -15.37 3.38 0.52
N SER A 714 -14.83 2.36 -0.14
CA SER A 714 -13.95 2.52 -1.30
C SER A 714 -14.67 3.23 -2.45
N ASP A 715 -13.92 3.65 -3.47
CA ASP A 715 -14.48 4.38 -4.62
C ASP A 715 -15.63 3.60 -5.31
N PRO A 716 -16.89 4.08 -5.26
CA PRO A 716 -18.01 3.40 -5.89
C PRO A 716 -17.98 3.45 -7.43
N ALA A 717 -17.16 4.32 -8.02
CA ALA A 717 -16.99 4.40 -9.47
C ALA A 717 -15.79 3.55 -9.98
N MET A 718 -15.08 2.86 -9.09
CA MET A 718 -14.01 1.94 -9.46
C MET A 718 -14.56 0.81 -10.35
N ALA A 719 -13.85 0.50 -11.44
CA ALA A 719 -14.21 -0.55 -12.40
C ALA A 719 -15.55 -0.38 -13.16
N THR A 720 -16.18 0.79 -13.09
CA THR A 720 -17.46 1.01 -13.80
C THR A 720 -17.28 1.32 -15.30
N THR A 721 -16.07 1.59 -15.75
CA THR A 721 -15.75 2.04 -17.12
C THR A 721 -14.66 1.19 -17.79
N LEU A 722 -14.43 -0.05 -17.34
CA LEU A 722 -13.48 -0.98 -17.96
C LEU A 722 -13.98 -1.48 -19.31
#